data_e96b3b22f0b6622ad24713646ee42073
#
_entry.id   e96b3b22f0b6622ad24713646ee42073
#
_cell.length_a   1.000
_cell.length_b   1.000
_cell.length_c   1.000
_cell.angle_alpha   90.00
_cell.angle_beta   90.00
_cell.angle_gamma   90.00
#
_symmetry.space_group_name_H-M   'P 1'
#
loop_
_entity.id
_entity.type
_entity.pdbx_description
1 polymer ?
#
loop_
_entity_poly.entity_id
_entity_poly.type
_entity_poly.pdbx_seq_one_letter_code
_entity_poly.pdbx_strand_id
1 'polypeptide(L)'
;MKEQTTYKKDALNRFSVSDAGKQAAGMYDPGYEHDNCGIGSVVNIKGIKTHETVENALKIVENLKHRAGKDAEGKTGDGVGILLQISHKFFSKAAKQLGIELGEERDYGVGMFFFPQDELKRNRAKKMFEVIVGKEGMEFLGWREVPTDPTKLGQKAVDCMPYIMQGFVKRPADVEKGLAFDRKLYVARRVFEQSNDDTYVVSLSSRTIVYKGMFLVEQLRLFFADLQDKDYESAIATVHSRFSTNTNPSWERAHPNRFIVHNGEINTIKGNADKMLAREETMESEHLKGELQKVLPVINSEGSDSAMLDNTLEFLVMSGMELPLAVMIMIPEPWANNNIMSQKKKDFYQYYATMMEPWDGPASILFSDGDMMGAVLDRNGLRPSRYYITDDDYLILSSEVGVLDIDPTKIVVKERLRPGKMLLVDTVKGRVIDDDELKETYANKQPYGEWLDRNLLKLEDLKIPNERVPEYTKEERQRMQKAFGYTYESLREAILPMAKNGGEGTSAMGIDTPLAALASDHQPLFNYFKQLFAQVSNPPIDSIREKVVTSTTVYIGEDGNLLEERAENCKVLKVNNPILTNTDLMKIKAMKVDGFKVEVLPIIYYKNTSLEKAIERLFVEADRAYREGANILILSDRGIDENHVPIPSLLAVSALQQHLVKTKKRTAVAMILESGEPREVHHFATLLGYGACAINPYLAQDTVKQLVDEHMLDKDYYAAVQDYNAAILNGIVKIASKMGISTIQSYEGSKIFEAIGINKDVIDKYFTNTVSPIGGITLEDIADDVNELHSAAYDPLGLETDLTLDSRGRHKMRSGADPHLYNPATIHLLQEATKRGDYELFKQYTELVNKEEREITLRGLMDFNYPKKGVPLEEVESVDSIVTRFKTGAMSYGSISKEAHETLAIAMNRLHGKSNSGEGLSLIHISEPTRRTPIS
;
A
#
# COMPACT_ATOMS: atom_id res chain seq x y z
N MET A 1 -43.22 6.77 -31.00
CA MET A 1 -43.88 6.95 -29.67
C MET A 1 -44.11 5.65 -28.89
N LYS A 2 -44.38 4.50 -29.49
CA LYS A 2 -44.52 3.22 -28.75
C LYS A 2 -43.21 2.61 -28.27
N GLU A 3 -42.10 2.77 -28.99
CA GLU A 3 -40.78 2.24 -28.59
C GLU A 3 -40.13 3.03 -27.45
N GLN A 4 -40.35 4.35 -27.37
CA GLN A 4 -39.85 5.15 -26.23
C GLN A 4 -40.54 4.82 -24.91
N THR A 5 -41.80 4.34 -24.98
CA THR A 5 -42.54 3.93 -23.75
C THR A 5 -42.09 2.55 -23.24
N THR A 6 -41.64 1.68 -24.13
CA THR A 6 -41.11 0.35 -23.75
C THR A 6 -39.73 0.48 -23.09
N TYR A 7 -38.84 1.35 -23.61
CA TYR A 7 -37.52 1.60 -23.03
C TYR A 7 -37.62 2.23 -21.63
N LYS A 8 -38.59 3.17 -21.43
CA LYS A 8 -38.83 3.72 -20.09
C LYS A 8 -39.41 2.69 -19.11
N LYS A 9 -40.24 1.77 -19.61
CA LYS A 9 -40.81 0.69 -18.77
C LYS A 9 -39.79 -0.37 -18.41
N ASP A 10 -38.87 -0.72 -19.30
CA ASP A 10 -37.79 -1.66 -19.01
C ASP A 10 -36.70 -1.04 -18.10
N ALA A 11 -36.40 0.23 -18.25
CA ALA A 11 -35.56 0.98 -17.30
C ALA A 11 -36.21 1.06 -15.91
N LEU A 12 -37.49 1.44 -15.85
CA LEU A 12 -38.22 1.47 -14.57
C LEU A 12 -38.37 0.07 -13.94
N ASN A 13 -38.51 -0.99 -14.73
CA ASN A 13 -38.56 -2.36 -14.22
C ASN A 13 -37.18 -2.89 -13.77
N ARG A 14 -36.09 -2.37 -14.30
CA ARG A 14 -34.72 -2.63 -13.73
C ARG A 14 -34.50 -1.99 -12.38
N PHE A 15 -35.19 -0.91 -12.09
CA PHE A 15 -35.14 -0.18 -10.83
C PHE A 15 -36.25 -0.59 -9.83
N SER A 16 -37.19 -1.47 -10.25
CA SER A 16 -38.22 -1.93 -9.35
C SER A 16 -37.70 -3.03 -8.43
N VAL A 17 -37.58 -2.69 -7.19
CA VAL A 17 -37.30 -3.61 -6.05
C VAL A 17 -36.06 -4.46 -6.29
N SER A 18 -34.92 -3.97 -5.86
CA SER A 18 -33.78 -4.84 -5.60
C SER A 18 -34.26 -5.99 -4.69
N ASP A 19 -33.63 -7.14 -4.76
CA ASP A 19 -33.88 -8.27 -3.87
C ASP A 19 -33.86 -7.91 -2.37
N ALA A 20 -33.44 -6.70 -2.01
CA ALA A 20 -33.43 -6.12 -0.69
C ALA A 20 -34.67 -5.25 -0.36
N GLY A 21 -35.66 -5.18 -1.24
CA GLY A 21 -36.93 -4.42 -1.03
C GLY A 21 -36.78 -2.90 -1.08
N LYS A 22 -35.64 -2.35 -1.48
CA LYS A 22 -35.39 -0.90 -1.57
C LYS A 22 -35.80 -0.40 -2.95
N GLN A 23 -36.72 0.55 -3.02
CA GLN A 23 -37.05 1.27 -4.26
C GLN A 23 -35.93 2.28 -4.57
N ALA A 24 -35.58 2.40 -5.85
CA ALA A 24 -34.73 3.48 -6.32
C ALA A 24 -35.40 4.83 -6.02
N ALA A 25 -34.68 5.71 -5.32
CA ALA A 25 -35.19 7.02 -4.95
C ALA A 25 -34.39 8.10 -5.70
N GLY A 26 -35.04 8.80 -6.61
CA GLY A 26 -34.44 9.88 -7.38
C GLY A 26 -33.37 9.41 -8.35
N MET A 27 -32.15 9.92 -8.22
CA MET A 27 -31.00 9.57 -9.09
C MET A 27 -30.13 8.44 -8.51
N TYR A 28 -30.49 7.92 -7.36
CA TYR A 28 -29.80 6.79 -6.73
C TYR A 28 -30.24 5.47 -7.39
N ASP A 29 -29.28 4.72 -7.86
CA ASP A 29 -29.47 3.37 -8.39
C ASP A 29 -28.60 2.39 -7.62
N PRO A 30 -29.20 1.54 -6.77
CA PRO A 30 -28.44 0.55 -6.00
C PRO A 30 -27.72 -0.47 -6.87
N GLY A 31 -28.08 -0.57 -8.18
CA GLY A 31 -27.38 -1.45 -9.13
C GLY A 31 -25.95 -1.04 -9.45
N TYR A 32 -25.56 0.20 -9.15
CA TYR A 32 -24.18 0.69 -9.34
C TYR A 32 -23.30 0.59 -8.08
N GLU A 33 -23.85 0.22 -6.95
CA GLU A 33 -23.08 0.07 -5.71
C GLU A 33 -22.55 -1.36 -5.54
N HIS A 34 -21.46 -1.67 -6.22
CA HIS A 34 -20.86 -3.00 -6.17
C HIS A 34 -19.42 -3.02 -5.65
N ASP A 35 -18.85 -1.90 -5.22
CA ASP A 35 -17.41 -1.76 -5.10
C ASP A 35 -16.86 -1.57 -3.68
N ASN A 36 -17.61 -1.88 -2.63
CA ASN A 36 -17.17 -1.72 -1.26
C ASN A 36 -17.37 -2.99 -0.43
N CYS A 37 -16.39 -3.31 0.45
CA CYS A 37 -16.56 -4.39 1.42
C CYS A 37 -17.71 -4.07 2.38
N GLY A 38 -18.50 -5.08 2.71
CA GLY A 38 -19.47 -5.03 3.80
C GLY A 38 -18.87 -5.65 5.05
N ILE A 39 -18.79 -4.88 6.15
CA ILE A 39 -18.34 -5.38 7.45
C ILE A 39 -19.38 -5.15 8.51
N GLY A 40 -19.41 -6.04 9.50
CA GLY A 40 -20.26 -5.85 10.66
C GLY A 40 -19.86 -6.73 11.85
N SER A 41 -20.32 -6.32 13.02
CA SER A 41 -20.15 -7.09 14.25
C SER A 41 -21.36 -6.93 15.15
N VAL A 42 -21.74 -8.03 15.81
CA VAL A 42 -22.73 -8.06 16.87
C VAL A 42 -22.05 -8.59 18.13
N VAL A 43 -22.14 -7.83 19.20
CA VAL A 43 -21.51 -8.18 20.48
C VAL A 43 -22.50 -8.01 21.61
N ASN A 44 -22.68 -9.04 22.42
CA ASN A 44 -23.31 -8.89 23.73
C ASN A 44 -22.25 -8.40 24.73
N ILE A 45 -22.39 -7.16 25.20
CA ILE A 45 -21.40 -6.48 26.05
C ILE A 45 -21.16 -7.25 27.36
N LYS A 46 -22.18 -7.94 27.89
CA LYS A 46 -22.08 -8.75 29.13
C LYS A 46 -21.52 -10.14 28.92
N GLY A 47 -21.13 -10.47 27.69
CA GLY A 47 -20.56 -11.80 27.38
C GLY A 47 -21.57 -12.94 27.35
N ILE A 48 -22.85 -12.64 27.32
CA ILE A 48 -23.93 -13.65 27.27
C ILE A 48 -23.94 -14.26 25.86
N LYS A 49 -23.64 -15.54 25.77
CA LYS A 49 -23.62 -16.28 24.51
C LYS A 49 -25.04 -16.66 24.10
N THR A 50 -25.42 -16.32 22.87
CA THR A 50 -26.73 -16.66 22.31
C THR A 50 -26.58 -17.03 20.82
N HIS A 51 -27.51 -17.84 20.30
CA HIS A 51 -27.61 -18.09 18.87
C HIS A 51 -28.11 -16.85 18.12
N GLU A 52 -28.86 -15.96 18.77
CA GLU A 52 -29.34 -14.71 18.21
C GLU A 52 -28.20 -13.80 17.76
N THR A 53 -27.10 -13.77 18.49
CA THR A 53 -25.86 -13.04 18.09
C THR A 53 -25.34 -13.54 16.75
N VAL A 54 -25.30 -14.86 16.54
CA VAL A 54 -24.87 -15.50 15.30
C VAL A 54 -25.83 -15.14 14.16
N GLU A 55 -27.13 -15.31 14.42
CA GLU A 55 -28.21 -15.03 13.45
C GLU A 55 -28.21 -13.56 13.00
N ASN A 56 -28.05 -12.61 13.93
CA ASN A 56 -28.01 -11.20 13.63
C ASN A 56 -26.74 -10.81 12.82
N ALA A 57 -25.60 -11.39 13.12
CA ALA A 57 -24.38 -11.18 12.32
C ALA A 57 -24.52 -11.71 10.89
N LEU A 58 -25.13 -12.88 10.68
CA LEU A 58 -25.45 -13.39 9.36
C LEU A 58 -26.45 -12.50 8.61
N LYS A 59 -27.47 -11.96 9.29
CA LYS A 59 -28.39 -10.98 8.69
C LYS A 59 -27.70 -9.69 8.27
N ILE A 60 -26.72 -9.21 9.04
CA ILE A 60 -25.93 -8.03 8.66
C ILE A 60 -25.28 -8.25 7.29
N VAL A 61 -24.58 -9.36 7.11
CA VAL A 61 -23.87 -9.63 5.83
C VAL A 61 -24.85 -9.83 4.68
N GLU A 62 -25.99 -10.46 4.91
CA GLU A 62 -27.05 -10.65 3.90
C GLU A 62 -27.68 -9.31 3.49
N ASN A 63 -27.90 -8.40 4.44
CA ASN A 63 -28.44 -7.06 4.19
C ASN A 63 -27.43 -6.13 3.49
N LEU A 64 -26.13 -6.49 3.50
CA LEU A 64 -25.06 -5.81 2.75
C LEU A 64 -24.83 -6.40 1.35
N LYS A 65 -25.79 -7.15 0.80
CA LYS A 65 -25.71 -7.80 -0.52
C LYS A 65 -25.34 -6.84 -1.66
N HIS A 66 -25.81 -5.60 -1.62
CA HIS A 66 -25.49 -4.55 -2.60
C HIS A 66 -24.00 -4.17 -2.61
N ARG A 67 -23.25 -4.48 -1.55
CA ARG A 67 -21.81 -4.25 -1.46
C ARG A 67 -20.98 -5.48 -1.86
N ALA A 68 -21.60 -6.65 -1.97
CA ALA A 68 -20.91 -7.89 -2.27
C ALA A 68 -20.62 -8.02 -3.76
N GLY A 69 -19.42 -8.47 -4.11
CA GLY A 69 -19.04 -8.82 -5.47
C GLY A 69 -19.60 -10.16 -5.87
N LYS A 70 -19.89 -10.30 -7.18
CA LYS A 70 -20.27 -11.56 -7.81
C LYS A 70 -19.63 -11.65 -9.18
N ASP A 71 -19.30 -12.86 -9.59
CA ASP A 71 -18.71 -13.12 -10.89
C ASP A 71 -19.72 -13.01 -12.04
N ALA A 72 -19.24 -13.21 -13.27
CA ALA A 72 -20.06 -13.10 -14.47
C ALA A 72 -21.19 -14.15 -14.55
N GLU A 73 -21.08 -15.32 -13.90
CA GLU A 73 -22.16 -16.32 -13.82
C GLU A 73 -23.24 -15.94 -12.79
N GLY A 74 -22.93 -14.94 -11.92
CA GLY A 74 -23.84 -14.44 -10.89
C GLY A 74 -24.09 -15.41 -9.74
N LYS A 75 -23.33 -16.51 -9.63
CA LYS A 75 -23.49 -17.60 -8.66
C LYS A 75 -22.30 -17.78 -7.73
N THR A 76 -21.11 -17.33 -8.13
CA THR A 76 -19.90 -17.34 -7.31
C THR A 76 -19.66 -15.95 -6.75
N GLY A 77 -19.47 -15.84 -5.45
CA GLY A 77 -19.11 -14.58 -4.78
C GLY A 77 -17.62 -14.42 -4.59
N ASP A 78 -17.20 -13.18 -4.29
CA ASP A 78 -15.79 -12.86 -4.06
C ASP A 78 -15.28 -13.37 -2.71
N GLY A 79 -16.16 -13.67 -1.78
CA GLY A 79 -15.82 -14.21 -0.45
C GLY A 79 -16.70 -13.65 0.66
N VAL A 80 -17.12 -14.52 1.56
CA VAL A 80 -17.91 -14.18 2.76
C VAL A 80 -17.46 -15.06 3.90
N GLY A 81 -17.52 -14.53 5.12
CA GLY A 81 -17.27 -15.34 6.31
C GLY A 81 -17.69 -14.68 7.60
N ILE A 82 -17.56 -15.46 8.66
CA ILE A 82 -17.88 -15.09 10.04
C ILE A 82 -16.83 -15.62 11.01
N LEU A 83 -16.42 -14.76 11.94
CA LEU A 83 -15.59 -15.09 13.09
C LEU A 83 -16.50 -15.15 14.31
N LEU A 84 -16.42 -16.25 15.05
CA LEU A 84 -17.26 -16.55 16.21
C LEU A 84 -16.41 -17.02 17.40
N GLN A 85 -16.96 -16.94 18.59
CA GLN A 85 -16.42 -17.70 19.71
C GLN A 85 -16.70 -19.20 19.49
N ILE A 86 -15.82 -20.06 20.02
CA ILE A 86 -16.07 -21.49 20.07
C ILE A 86 -17.26 -21.76 20.99
N SER A 87 -18.34 -22.32 20.42
CA SER A 87 -19.54 -22.68 21.19
C SER A 87 -19.32 -24.04 21.87
N HIS A 88 -19.06 -24.04 23.16
CA HIS A 88 -18.83 -25.28 23.92
C HIS A 88 -20.06 -26.21 23.87
N LYS A 89 -21.26 -25.64 23.96
CA LYS A 89 -22.53 -26.40 23.87
C LYS A 89 -22.64 -27.15 22.53
N PHE A 90 -22.36 -26.48 21.42
CA PHE A 90 -22.40 -27.07 20.08
C PHE A 90 -21.28 -28.09 19.89
N PHE A 91 -20.02 -27.76 20.17
CA PHE A 91 -18.89 -28.62 19.90
C PHE A 91 -18.89 -29.87 20.81
N SER A 92 -19.31 -29.77 22.08
CA SER A 92 -19.43 -30.91 22.95
C SER A 92 -20.45 -31.92 22.42
N LYS A 93 -21.57 -31.44 21.90
CA LYS A 93 -22.60 -32.28 21.26
C LYS A 93 -22.06 -32.93 19.97
N ALA A 94 -21.42 -32.16 19.09
CA ALA A 94 -20.89 -32.65 17.82
C ALA A 94 -19.71 -33.64 18.01
N ALA A 95 -18.79 -33.37 18.94
CA ALA A 95 -17.67 -34.25 19.26
C ALA A 95 -18.13 -35.55 19.88
N LYS A 96 -19.11 -35.53 20.79
CA LYS A 96 -19.67 -36.70 21.41
C LYS A 96 -20.30 -37.69 20.40
N GLN A 97 -20.88 -37.15 19.31
CA GLN A 97 -21.40 -38.02 18.24
C GLN A 97 -20.30 -38.81 17.52
N LEU A 98 -19.06 -38.34 17.59
CA LEU A 98 -17.86 -38.97 17.02
C LEU A 98 -17.06 -39.77 18.05
N GLY A 99 -17.55 -39.88 19.29
CA GLY A 99 -16.84 -40.52 20.38
C GLY A 99 -15.66 -39.74 20.94
N ILE A 100 -15.61 -38.43 20.71
CA ILE A 100 -14.56 -37.53 21.19
C ILE A 100 -15.05 -36.81 22.45
N GLU A 101 -14.29 -36.88 23.54
CA GLU A 101 -14.53 -36.16 24.78
C GLU A 101 -13.69 -34.89 24.84
N LEU A 102 -14.31 -33.71 24.89
CA LEU A 102 -13.62 -32.42 24.83
C LEU A 102 -13.24 -31.84 26.20
N GLY A 103 -13.80 -32.33 27.30
CA GLY A 103 -13.64 -31.72 28.62
C GLY A 103 -14.54 -30.50 28.80
N GLU A 104 -14.07 -29.54 29.62
CA GLU A 104 -14.78 -28.29 29.87
C GLU A 104 -14.46 -27.23 28.79
N GLU A 105 -15.19 -26.14 28.85
CA GLU A 105 -14.92 -24.96 27.98
C GLU A 105 -13.46 -24.49 28.13
N ARG A 106 -12.79 -24.26 26.99
CA ARG A 106 -11.36 -23.88 26.89
C ARG A 106 -10.35 -24.96 27.33
N ASP A 107 -10.78 -26.19 27.60
CA ASP A 107 -9.86 -27.31 27.78
C ASP A 107 -9.42 -27.94 26.46
N TYR A 108 -9.92 -27.43 25.36
CA TYR A 108 -9.58 -27.88 24.02
C TYR A 108 -9.51 -26.71 23.05
N GLY A 109 -8.73 -26.88 22.00
CA GLY A 109 -8.69 -26.00 20.82
C GLY A 109 -9.40 -26.62 19.64
N VAL A 110 -9.99 -25.81 18.80
CA VAL A 110 -10.63 -26.22 17.53
C VAL A 110 -9.87 -25.60 16.37
N GLY A 111 -9.40 -26.44 15.45
CA GLY A 111 -8.84 -26.01 14.18
C GLY A 111 -9.85 -26.14 13.06
N MET A 112 -9.91 -25.15 12.17
CA MET A 112 -10.63 -25.24 10.89
C MET A 112 -9.59 -25.35 9.77
N PHE A 113 -9.69 -26.40 8.95
CA PHE A 113 -8.70 -26.73 7.94
C PHE A 113 -9.32 -26.81 6.55
N PHE A 114 -8.65 -26.25 5.58
CA PHE A 114 -8.91 -26.42 4.15
C PHE A 114 -7.86 -27.36 3.58
N PHE A 115 -8.24 -28.64 3.46
CA PHE A 115 -7.39 -29.69 2.90
C PHE A 115 -7.56 -29.82 1.38
N PRO A 116 -6.57 -30.40 0.68
CA PRO A 116 -6.73 -30.78 -0.71
C PRO A 116 -7.80 -31.87 -0.89
N GLN A 117 -8.45 -31.89 -2.06
CA GLN A 117 -9.43 -32.92 -2.41
C GLN A 117 -8.77 -34.30 -2.59
N ASP A 118 -7.48 -34.34 -2.95
CA ASP A 118 -6.72 -35.59 -3.05
C ASP A 118 -6.63 -36.29 -1.70
N GLU A 119 -7.12 -37.50 -1.63
CA GLU A 119 -7.22 -38.27 -0.39
C GLU A 119 -5.85 -38.64 0.21
N LEU A 120 -4.84 -38.93 -0.62
CA LEU A 120 -3.50 -39.28 -0.15
C LEU A 120 -2.82 -38.07 0.48
N LYS A 121 -2.88 -36.91 -0.24
CA LYS A 121 -2.35 -35.66 0.28
C LYS A 121 -3.04 -35.24 1.56
N ARG A 122 -4.37 -35.31 1.60
CA ARG A 122 -5.18 -35.02 2.79
C ARG A 122 -4.80 -35.89 3.98
N ASN A 123 -4.72 -37.22 3.80
CA ASN A 123 -4.38 -38.14 4.87
C ASN A 123 -2.95 -37.95 5.39
N ARG A 124 -2.01 -37.63 4.48
CA ARG A 124 -0.64 -37.27 4.86
C ARG A 124 -0.62 -35.99 5.69
N ALA A 125 -1.33 -34.93 5.27
CA ALA A 125 -1.42 -33.67 6.00
C ALA A 125 -2.06 -33.86 7.39
N LYS A 126 -3.16 -34.59 7.49
CA LYS A 126 -3.79 -34.94 8.77
C LYS A 126 -2.81 -35.64 9.72
N LYS A 127 -2.11 -36.67 9.22
CA LYS A 127 -1.12 -37.40 10.04
C LYS A 127 0.04 -36.51 10.46
N MET A 128 0.49 -35.63 9.58
CA MET A 128 1.55 -34.67 9.89
C MET A 128 1.11 -33.73 11.04
N PHE A 129 -0.09 -33.17 10.97
CA PHE A 129 -0.64 -32.33 12.04
C PHE A 129 -0.74 -33.05 13.38
N GLU A 130 -1.25 -34.28 13.40
CA GLU A 130 -1.34 -35.15 14.61
C GLU A 130 0.05 -35.34 15.25
N VAL A 131 1.06 -35.63 14.42
CA VAL A 131 2.44 -35.82 14.89
C VAL A 131 3.02 -34.54 15.47
N ILE A 132 2.78 -33.39 14.80
CA ILE A 132 3.25 -32.07 15.26
C ILE A 132 2.61 -31.74 16.60
N VAL A 133 1.30 -31.88 16.74
CA VAL A 133 0.58 -31.64 18.00
C VAL A 133 1.20 -32.47 19.15
N GLY A 134 1.49 -33.75 18.90
CA GLY A 134 2.15 -34.61 19.87
C GLY A 134 3.58 -34.18 20.22
N LYS A 135 4.36 -33.72 19.21
CA LYS A 135 5.72 -33.20 19.44
C LYS A 135 5.73 -31.90 20.23
N GLU A 136 4.72 -31.07 20.06
CA GLU A 136 4.55 -29.82 20.84
C GLU A 136 3.94 -30.04 22.21
N GLY A 137 3.84 -31.30 22.66
CA GLY A 137 3.40 -31.69 24.01
C GLY A 137 1.89 -31.62 24.25
N MET A 138 1.11 -31.70 23.19
CA MET A 138 -0.36 -31.70 23.24
C MET A 138 -0.92 -33.04 22.78
N GLU A 139 -2.20 -33.30 23.09
CA GLU A 139 -2.93 -34.48 22.66
C GLU A 139 -3.93 -34.14 21.57
N PHE A 140 -3.86 -34.84 20.43
CA PHE A 140 -4.84 -34.70 19.37
C PHE A 140 -6.03 -35.62 19.65
N LEU A 141 -7.25 -35.04 19.74
CA LEU A 141 -8.44 -35.78 20.15
C LEU A 141 -9.18 -36.41 18.96
N GLY A 142 -9.17 -35.79 17.81
CA GLY A 142 -9.83 -36.35 16.63
C GLY A 142 -10.20 -35.31 15.56
N TRP A 143 -10.62 -35.85 14.41
CA TRP A 143 -11.09 -35.04 13.26
C TRP A 143 -12.61 -35.12 13.14
N ARG A 144 -13.21 -33.99 12.72
CA ARG A 144 -14.61 -33.87 12.34
C ARG A 144 -14.68 -33.33 10.91
N GLU A 145 -15.39 -34.01 10.04
CA GLU A 145 -15.78 -33.44 8.75
C GLU A 145 -16.88 -32.40 8.98
N VAL A 146 -16.70 -31.20 8.40
CA VAL A 146 -17.69 -30.15 8.54
C VAL A 146 -18.86 -30.40 7.60
N PRO A 147 -20.10 -30.45 8.08
CA PRO A 147 -21.26 -30.63 7.23
C PRO A 147 -21.46 -29.41 6.31
N THR A 148 -21.33 -29.65 4.99
CA THR A 148 -21.42 -28.60 3.97
C THR A 148 -22.39 -28.99 2.85
N ASP A 149 -22.99 -27.99 2.19
CA ASP A 149 -23.89 -28.22 1.03
C ASP A 149 -23.32 -27.52 -0.23
N PRO A 150 -22.48 -28.19 -1.01
CA PRO A 150 -21.90 -27.64 -2.24
C PRO A 150 -22.93 -27.28 -3.33
N THR A 151 -24.15 -27.83 -3.25
CA THR A 151 -25.21 -27.58 -4.25
C THR A 151 -25.69 -26.13 -4.28
N LYS A 152 -25.34 -25.35 -3.26
CA LYS A 152 -25.66 -23.93 -3.15
C LYS A 152 -24.66 -23.02 -3.84
N LEU A 153 -23.52 -23.56 -4.28
CA LEU A 153 -22.40 -22.78 -4.81
C LEU A 153 -22.45 -22.62 -6.34
N GLY A 154 -21.76 -21.61 -6.85
CA GLY A 154 -21.42 -21.50 -8.28
C GLY A 154 -20.30 -22.47 -8.67
N GLN A 155 -20.24 -22.82 -9.96
CA GLN A 155 -19.32 -23.85 -10.44
C GLN A 155 -17.86 -23.51 -10.17
N LYS A 156 -17.45 -22.25 -10.34
CA LYS A 156 -16.08 -21.80 -10.05
C LYS A 156 -15.67 -22.02 -8.59
N ALA A 157 -16.60 -21.76 -7.66
CA ALA A 157 -16.33 -22.00 -6.23
C ALA A 157 -16.20 -23.50 -5.93
N VAL A 158 -17.01 -24.35 -6.59
CA VAL A 158 -16.96 -25.83 -6.47
C VAL A 158 -15.65 -26.37 -7.05
N ASP A 159 -15.21 -25.89 -8.23
CA ASP A 159 -14.01 -26.38 -8.90
C ASP A 159 -12.73 -26.23 -8.07
N CYS A 160 -12.68 -25.22 -7.19
CA CYS A 160 -11.54 -24.96 -6.30
C CYS A 160 -11.89 -25.17 -4.81
N MET A 161 -13.01 -25.84 -4.51
CA MET A 161 -13.44 -26.05 -3.13
C MET A 161 -12.47 -26.97 -2.36
N PRO A 162 -11.98 -26.56 -1.19
CA PRO A 162 -11.18 -27.44 -0.34
C PRO A 162 -12.04 -28.52 0.36
N TYR A 163 -11.39 -29.56 0.85
CA TYR A 163 -12.02 -30.51 1.77
C TYR A 163 -11.95 -29.95 3.19
N ILE A 164 -13.10 -29.67 3.80
CA ILE A 164 -13.19 -28.88 5.03
C ILE A 164 -13.33 -29.79 6.26
N MET A 165 -12.38 -29.68 7.18
CA MET A 165 -12.38 -30.44 8.42
C MET A 165 -12.10 -29.59 9.65
N GLN A 166 -12.56 -30.04 10.79
CA GLN A 166 -12.20 -29.55 12.11
C GLN A 166 -11.34 -30.57 12.86
N GLY A 167 -10.27 -30.08 13.51
CA GLY A 167 -9.41 -30.88 14.37
C GLY A 167 -9.51 -30.40 15.81
N PHE A 168 -9.55 -31.33 16.76
CA PHE A 168 -9.64 -31.04 18.19
C PHE A 168 -8.32 -31.38 18.88
N VAL A 169 -7.80 -30.41 19.65
CA VAL A 169 -6.53 -30.53 20.39
C VAL A 169 -6.81 -30.29 21.86
N LYS A 170 -6.36 -31.17 22.71
CA LYS A 170 -6.53 -31.06 24.17
C LYS A 170 -5.48 -30.16 24.79
N ARG A 171 -5.91 -29.33 25.72
CA ARG A 171 -5.02 -28.48 26.51
C ARG A 171 -4.19 -29.34 27.49
N PRO A 172 -2.86 -29.15 27.54
CA PRO A 172 -2.03 -29.76 28.58
C PRO A 172 -2.44 -29.25 29.97
N ALA A 173 -2.39 -30.10 30.97
CA ALA A 173 -2.81 -29.78 32.33
C ALA A 173 -1.98 -28.65 32.99
N ASP A 174 -0.74 -28.56 32.60
CA ASP A 174 0.24 -27.56 33.09
C ASP A 174 0.17 -26.22 32.33
N VAL A 175 -0.68 -26.09 31.31
CA VAL A 175 -0.86 -24.85 30.50
C VAL A 175 -2.16 -24.17 30.91
N GLU A 176 -2.11 -22.85 31.18
CA GLU A 176 -3.29 -22.08 31.54
C GLU A 176 -4.29 -21.99 30.38
N LYS A 177 -5.59 -21.89 30.72
CA LYS A 177 -6.67 -21.68 29.74
C LYS A 177 -6.52 -20.28 29.07
N GLY A 178 -6.96 -20.17 27.83
CA GLY A 178 -6.94 -18.91 27.08
C GLY A 178 -5.63 -18.68 26.34
N LEU A 179 -5.03 -17.48 26.46
CA LEU A 179 -3.90 -17.05 25.64
C LEU A 179 -2.67 -17.98 25.75
N ALA A 180 -2.39 -18.52 26.91
CA ALA A 180 -1.26 -19.44 27.09
C ALA A 180 -1.44 -20.72 26.27
N PHE A 181 -2.64 -21.28 26.25
CA PHE A 181 -2.95 -22.42 25.40
C PHE A 181 -3.00 -22.04 23.90
N ASP A 182 -3.58 -20.90 23.55
CA ASP A 182 -3.60 -20.43 22.16
C ASP A 182 -2.17 -20.22 21.61
N ARG A 183 -1.22 -19.81 22.45
CA ARG A 183 0.20 -19.73 22.07
C ARG A 183 0.79 -21.09 21.70
N LYS A 184 0.44 -22.14 22.42
CA LYS A 184 0.85 -23.51 22.07
C LYS A 184 0.23 -23.97 20.75
N LEU A 185 -1.04 -23.66 20.54
CA LEU A 185 -1.74 -23.96 19.28
C LEU A 185 -1.14 -23.17 18.11
N TYR A 186 -0.77 -21.90 18.34
CA TYR A 186 -0.08 -21.05 17.37
C TYR A 186 1.25 -21.65 16.91
N VAL A 187 2.09 -22.10 17.84
CA VAL A 187 3.37 -22.76 17.53
C VAL A 187 3.13 -24.02 16.69
N ALA A 188 2.21 -24.89 17.10
CA ALA A 188 1.90 -26.11 16.37
C ALA A 188 1.39 -25.81 14.95
N ARG A 189 0.55 -24.79 14.78
CA ARG A 189 0.07 -24.36 13.48
C ARG A 189 1.20 -23.85 12.60
N ARG A 190 2.08 -22.98 13.13
CA ARG A 190 3.20 -22.45 12.35
C ARG A 190 4.18 -23.53 11.89
N VAL A 191 4.48 -24.50 12.77
CA VAL A 191 5.30 -25.66 12.38
C VAL A 191 4.62 -26.48 11.28
N PHE A 192 3.30 -26.65 11.36
CA PHE A 192 2.53 -27.36 10.34
C PHE A 192 2.53 -26.62 8.99
N GLU A 193 2.22 -25.31 8.99
CA GLU A 193 2.21 -24.48 7.80
C GLU A 193 3.56 -24.44 7.07
N GLN A 194 4.68 -24.48 7.81
CA GLN A 194 6.03 -24.55 7.22
C GLN A 194 6.38 -25.93 6.67
N SER A 195 5.63 -26.96 7.06
CA SER A 195 5.91 -28.34 6.68
C SER A 195 4.95 -28.87 5.60
N ASN A 196 3.91 -28.10 5.26
CA ASN A 196 2.85 -28.51 4.34
C ASN A 196 2.26 -27.33 3.57
N ASP A 197 2.51 -27.29 2.28
CA ASP A 197 2.03 -26.22 1.38
C ASP A 197 0.64 -26.53 0.78
N ASP A 198 0.14 -27.77 0.89
CA ASP A 198 -1.14 -28.19 0.30
C ASP A 198 -2.37 -27.91 1.20
N THR A 199 -2.17 -27.41 2.43
CA THR A 199 -3.26 -27.25 3.41
C THR A 199 -3.24 -25.84 4.03
N TYR A 200 -4.39 -25.18 4.00
CA TYR A 200 -4.55 -23.88 4.66
C TYR A 200 -5.25 -24.03 6.01
N VAL A 201 -4.66 -23.52 7.09
CA VAL A 201 -5.28 -23.50 8.42
C VAL A 201 -6.05 -22.19 8.58
N VAL A 202 -7.37 -22.27 8.47
CA VAL A 202 -8.26 -21.10 8.54
C VAL A 202 -8.20 -20.45 9.91
N SER A 203 -8.31 -21.26 10.97
CA SER A 203 -8.16 -20.87 12.38
C SER A 203 -7.73 -22.05 13.22
N LEU A 204 -7.04 -21.82 14.32
CA LEU A 204 -6.71 -22.82 15.37
C LEU A 204 -6.59 -22.07 16.69
N SER A 205 -7.59 -22.17 17.55
CA SER A 205 -7.67 -21.44 18.80
C SER A 205 -8.51 -22.19 19.83
N SER A 206 -8.39 -21.84 21.11
CA SER A 206 -9.29 -22.29 22.18
C SER A 206 -10.46 -21.32 22.41
N ARG A 207 -10.49 -20.18 21.71
CA ARG A 207 -11.43 -19.09 21.93
C ARG A 207 -12.28 -18.74 20.70
N THR A 208 -11.69 -18.74 19.51
CA THR A 208 -12.33 -18.31 18.26
C THR A 208 -12.27 -19.37 17.17
N ILE A 209 -13.22 -19.29 16.24
CA ILE A 209 -13.25 -20.09 15.03
C ILE A 209 -13.78 -19.24 13.86
N VAL A 210 -13.28 -19.50 12.65
CA VAL A 210 -13.66 -18.82 11.43
C VAL A 210 -14.31 -19.77 10.43
N TYR A 211 -15.50 -19.40 9.94
CA TYR A 211 -16.16 -20.02 8.81
C TYR A 211 -16.12 -19.05 7.63
N LYS A 212 -15.54 -19.44 6.51
CA LYS A 212 -15.39 -18.58 5.33
C LYS A 212 -15.28 -19.36 4.02
N GLY A 213 -15.44 -18.68 2.90
CA GLY A 213 -15.26 -19.27 1.58
C GLY A 213 -15.69 -18.35 0.44
N MET A 214 -15.63 -18.85 -0.79
CA MET A 214 -16.04 -18.13 -2.00
C MET A 214 -17.55 -18.13 -2.17
N PHE A 215 -18.24 -17.36 -1.34
CA PHE A 215 -19.71 -17.32 -1.26
C PHE A 215 -20.28 -16.00 -1.75
N LEU A 216 -21.52 -16.05 -2.25
CA LEU A 216 -22.46 -14.94 -2.14
C LEU A 216 -22.93 -14.83 -0.68
N VAL A 217 -23.38 -13.66 -0.27
CA VAL A 217 -23.69 -13.39 1.15
C VAL A 217 -24.72 -14.36 1.75
N GLU A 218 -25.72 -14.77 0.98
CA GLU A 218 -26.76 -15.72 1.40
C GLU A 218 -26.27 -17.17 1.43
N GLN A 219 -25.16 -17.49 0.77
CA GLN A 219 -24.68 -18.88 0.68
C GLN A 219 -23.94 -19.33 1.95
N LEU A 220 -23.35 -18.42 2.73
CA LEU A 220 -22.56 -18.76 3.92
C LEU A 220 -23.33 -19.67 4.90
N ARG A 221 -24.53 -19.26 5.30
CA ARG A 221 -25.36 -20.07 6.22
C ARG A 221 -25.92 -21.33 5.56
N LEU A 222 -26.19 -21.30 4.24
CA LEU A 222 -26.73 -22.43 3.51
C LEU A 222 -25.68 -23.52 3.27
N PHE A 223 -24.42 -23.11 3.13
CA PHE A 223 -23.31 -24.01 2.91
C PHE A 223 -22.84 -24.68 4.21
N PHE A 224 -22.70 -23.94 5.30
CA PHE A 224 -22.28 -24.45 6.59
C PHE A 224 -23.49 -24.77 7.48
N ALA A 225 -23.85 -26.06 7.60
CA ALA A 225 -24.98 -26.49 8.44
C ALA A 225 -24.78 -26.12 9.93
N ASP A 226 -23.54 -26.06 10.41
CA ASP A 226 -23.17 -25.68 11.78
C ASP A 226 -23.75 -24.32 12.18
N LEU A 227 -23.77 -23.34 11.25
CA LEU A 227 -24.26 -21.99 11.51
C LEU A 227 -25.77 -21.90 11.69
N GLN A 228 -26.51 -22.94 11.34
CA GLN A 228 -27.96 -23.03 11.51
C GLN A 228 -28.37 -23.79 12.78
N ASP A 229 -27.42 -24.46 13.47
CA ASP A 229 -27.71 -25.19 14.71
C ASP A 229 -27.95 -24.22 15.87
N LYS A 230 -29.13 -24.28 16.50
CA LYS A 230 -29.51 -23.40 17.61
C LYS A 230 -28.63 -23.56 18.86
N ASP A 231 -27.88 -24.65 18.97
CA ASP A 231 -26.91 -24.86 20.03
C ASP A 231 -25.59 -24.10 19.76
N TYR A 232 -25.42 -23.54 18.56
CA TYR A 232 -24.28 -22.70 18.26
C TYR A 232 -24.49 -21.31 18.83
N GLU A 233 -23.90 -21.02 19.98
CA GLU A 233 -24.03 -19.77 20.73
C GLU A 233 -22.73 -18.99 20.75
N SER A 234 -22.78 -17.66 20.60
CA SER A 234 -21.64 -16.74 20.71
C SER A 234 -22.08 -15.41 21.32
N ALA A 235 -21.17 -14.76 22.05
CA ALA A 235 -21.37 -13.37 22.51
C ALA A 235 -20.72 -12.36 21.55
N ILE A 236 -19.80 -12.81 20.69
CA ILE A 236 -19.11 -12.00 19.68
C ILE A 236 -19.28 -12.70 18.33
N ALA A 237 -19.77 -11.97 17.33
CA ALA A 237 -19.85 -12.44 15.96
C ALA A 237 -19.47 -11.29 15.01
N THR A 238 -18.41 -11.51 14.22
CA THR A 238 -17.91 -10.51 13.28
C THR A 238 -17.93 -11.05 11.87
N VAL A 239 -18.49 -10.30 10.92
CA VAL A 239 -18.75 -10.74 9.55
C VAL A 239 -18.09 -9.83 8.52
N HIS A 240 -17.81 -10.42 7.38
CA HIS A 240 -17.29 -9.71 6.21
C HIS A 240 -17.92 -10.23 4.93
N SER A 241 -18.25 -9.34 4.03
CA SER A 241 -18.60 -9.66 2.65
C SER A 241 -17.68 -8.95 1.69
N ARG A 242 -17.30 -9.65 0.64
CA ARG A 242 -16.41 -9.23 -0.41
C ARG A 242 -14.92 -9.37 -0.08
N PHE A 243 -14.17 -9.48 -1.15
CA PHE A 243 -12.73 -9.63 -1.21
C PHE A 243 -12.07 -8.34 -1.74
N SER A 244 -10.78 -8.14 -1.45
CA SER A 244 -10.02 -6.98 -1.95
C SER A 244 -10.09 -6.88 -3.48
N THR A 245 -10.30 -5.68 -4.01
CA THR A 245 -10.39 -5.39 -5.46
C THR A 245 -9.12 -5.72 -6.24
N ASN A 246 -7.99 -5.87 -5.57
CA ASN A 246 -6.66 -6.00 -6.17
C ASN A 246 -6.08 -7.42 -6.17
N THR A 247 -6.83 -8.42 -5.70
CA THR A 247 -6.37 -9.81 -5.60
C THR A 247 -7.42 -10.75 -6.18
N ASN A 248 -6.98 -11.87 -6.77
CA ASN A 248 -7.88 -12.90 -7.25
C ASN A 248 -8.60 -13.57 -6.09
N PRO A 249 -9.93 -13.71 -6.13
CA PRO A 249 -10.69 -14.42 -5.11
C PRO A 249 -10.21 -15.86 -4.93
N SER A 250 -10.13 -16.32 -3.68
CA SER A 250 -9.89 -17.71 -3.34
C SER A 250 -10.54 -18.06 -1.99
N TRP A 251 -10.72 -19.36 -1.70
CA TRP A 251 -11.25 -19.81 -0.43
C TRP A 251 -10.43 -19.31 0.76
N GLU A 252 -9.12 -19.33 0.64
CA GLU A 252 -8.17 -18.96 1.69
C GLU A 252 -8.17 -17.47 1.98
N ARG A 253 -8.28 -16.68 0.92
CA ARG A 253 -8.22 -15.21 1.02
C ARG A 253 -9.52 -14.56 1.46
N ALA A 254 -10.64 -15.29 1.49
CA ALA A 254 -11.89 -14.79 2.05
C ALA A 254 -11.69 -14.35 3.52
N HIS A 255 -12.36 -13.27 3.90
CA HIS A 255 -12.38 -12.80 5.30
C HIS A 255 -13.51 -13.48 6.10
N PRO A 256 -13.43 -13.48 7.43
CA PRO A 256 -12.39 -12.95 8.31
C PRO A 256 -11.04 -13.68 8.23
N ASN A 257 -9.97 -12.99 8.66
CA ASN A 257 -8.74 -13.63 9.06
C ASN A 257 -8.88 -14.17 10.50
N ARG A 258 -7.77 -14.51 11.19
CA ARG A 258 -7.84 -15.15 12.53
C ARG A 258 -8.23 -14.19 13.64
N PHE A 259 -7.79 -12.94 13.54
CA PHE A 259 -8.06 -11.85 14.48
C PHE A 259 -8.86 -10.73 13.89
N ILE A 260 -8.69 -10.43 12.57
CA ILE A 260 -9.22 -9.23 11.97
C ILE A 260 -10.25 -9.46 10.87
N VAL A 261 -11.10 -8.46 10.74
CA VAL A 261 -11.90 -8.13 9.56
C VAL A 261 -11.46 -6.77 9.07
N HIS A 262 -11.14 -6.66 7.79
CA HIS A 262 -10.61 -5.44 7.20
C HIS A 262 -11.44 -4.98 6.02
N ASN A 263 -11.88 -3.73 6.05
CA ASN A 263 -12.46 -3.02 4.92
C ASN A 263 -11.50 -1.91 4.51
N GLY A 264 -10.70 -2.15 3.51
CA GLY A 264 -9.73 -1.19 3.03
C GLY A 264 -8.55 -1.84 2.33
N GLU A 265 -7.42 -1.16 2.36
CA GLU A 265 -6.17 -1.58 1.73
C GLU A 265 -4.97 -0.98 2.48
N ILE A 266 -3.98 -1.79 2.75
CA ILE A 266 -2.71 -1.31 3.34
C ILE A 266 -1.76 -0.96 2.18
N ASN A 267 -1.70 0.32 1.84
CA ASN A 267 -0.92 0.79 0.70
C ASN A 267 0.59 0.58 0.88
N THR A 268 1.07 0.52 2.12
CA THR A 268 2.49 0.37 2.46
C THR A 268 2.91 -1.08 2.69
N ILE A 269 2.06 -2.05 2.38
CA ILE A 269 2.21 -3.47 2.74
C ILE A 269 3.57 -4.07 2.37
N LYS A 270 4.14 -3.76 1.20
CA LYS A 270 5.43 -4.30 0.75
C LYS A 270 6.57 -3.87 1.68
N GLY A 271 6.59 -2.60 2.08
CA GLY A 271 7.57 -2.07 3.02
C GLY A 271 7.38 -2.63 4.43
N ASN A 272 6.14 -2.73 4.91
CA ASN A 272 5.82 -3.31 6.22
C ASN A 272 6.26 -4.78 6.30
N ALA A 273 6.00 -5.57 5.23
CA ALA A 273 6.40 -6.97 5.16
C ALA A 273 7.93 -7.13 5.16
N ASP A 274 8.65 -6.33 4.37
CA ASP A 274 10.11 -6.34 4.34
C ASP A 274 10.73 -5.98 5.70
N LYS A 275 10.22 -4.94 6.36
CA LYS A 275 10.67 -4.53 7.69
C LYS A 275 10.35 -5.59 8.75
N MET A 276 9.17 -6.23 8.67
CA MET A 276 8.82 -7.30 9.59
C MET A 276 9.73 -8.51 9.43
N LEU A 277 10.04 -8.92 8.19
CA LEU A 277 11.02 -9.98 7.92
C LEU A 277 12.41 -9.63 8.44
N ALA A 278 12.84 -8.38 8.29
CA ALA A 278 14.14 -7.94 8.78
C ALA A 278 14.23 -7.93 10.32
N ARG A 279 13.13 -7.61 11.02
CA ARG A 279 13.07 -7.61 12.50
C ARG A 279 13.19 -8.99 13.13
N GLU A 280 12.89 -10.05 12.38
CA GLU A 280 12.89 -11.42 12.91
C GLU A 280 14.20 -11.84 13.57
N GLU A 281 15.34 -11.28 13.14
CA GLU A 281 16.66 -11.60 13.70
C GLU A 281 16.91 -10.93 15.05
N THR A 282 16.33 -9.75 15.28
CA THR A 282 16.59 -8.93 16.48
C THR A 282 15.50 -9.03 17.54
N MET A 283 14.40 -9.72 17.24
CA MET A 283 13.30 -9.89 18.19
C MET A 283 13.59 -10.99 19.22
N GLU A 284 13.34 -10.65 20.47
CA GLU A 284 13.36 -11.57 21.60
C GLU A 284 12.02 -11.53 22.33
N SER A 285 11.48 -12.67 22.71
CA SER A 285 10.22 -12.77 23.46
C SER A 285 10.35 -13.77 24.61
N GLU A 286 10.05 -13.34 25.83
CA GLU A 286 9.98 -14.24 26.98
C GLU A 286 8.88 -15.29 26.83
N HIS A 287 7.74 -14.92 26.21
CA HIS A 287 6.59 -15.78 26.02
C HIS A 287 6.79 -16.84 24.95
N LEU A 288 7.68 -16.62 23.99
CA LEU A 288 8.06 -17.57 22.92
C LEU A 288 9.50 -18.08 23.10
N LYS A 289 10.05 -18.03 24.32
CA LYS A 289 11.42 -18.45 24.59
C LYS A 289 11.65 -19.90 24.17
N GLY A 290 12.63 -20.13 23.27
CA GLY A 290 12.92 -21.44 22.69
C GLY A 290 11.96 -21.89 21.58
N GLU A 291 10.85 -21.19 21.35
CA GLU A 291 9.84 -21.49 20.32
C GLU A 291 9.87 -20.48 19.16
N LEU A 292 10.52 -19.32 19.34
CA LEU A 292 10.48 -18.21 18.38
C LEU A 292 10.88 -18.65 16.96
N GLN A 293 11.93 -19.41 16.83
CA GLN A 293 12.40 -19.88 15.51
C GLN A 293 11.40 -20.83 14.81
N LYS A 294 10.51 -21.47 15.55
CA LYS A 294 9.46 -22.35 14.97
C LYS A 294 8.33 -21.57 14.31
N VAL A 295 8.15 -20.30 14.67
CA VAL A 295 7.04 -19.48 14.17
C VAL A 295 7.45 -18.53 13.04
N LEU A 296 8.75 -18.42 12.75
CA LEU A 296 9.29 -17.58 11.68
C LEU A 296 9.25 -18.33 10.33
N PRO A 297 9.04 -17.63 9.19
CA PRO A 297 8.76 -16.20 9.09
C PRO A 297 7.37 -15.84 9.64
N VAL A 298 7.22 -14.62 10.18
CA VAL A 298 5.95 -14.16 10.75
C VAL A 298 4.90 -14.02 9.66
N ILE A 299 5.26 -13.38 8.54
CA ILE A 299 4.37 -13.05 7.44
C ILE A 299 4.35 -14.17 6.40
N ASN A 300 3.15 -14.54 5.96
CA ASN A 300 2.96 -15.31 4.73
C ASN A 300 2.87 -14.33 3.55
N SER A 301 3.92 -14.27 2.73
CA SER A 301 4.03 -13.39 1.56
C SER A 301 3.03 -13.68 0.43
N GLU A 302 2.44 -14.89 0.39
CA GLU A 302 1.41 -15.28 -0.56
C GLU A 302 0.01 -14.81 -0.14
N GLY A 303 -0.12 -14.32 1.09
CA GLY A 303 -1.37 -13.76 1.64
C GLY A 303 -1.76 -12.42 1.04
N SER A 304 -2.98 -11.96 1.34
CA SER A 304 -3.40 -10.59 1.08
C SER A 304 -2.73 -9.62 2.07
N ASP A 305 -2.80 -8.31 1.80
CA ASP A 305 -2.38 -7.26 2.72
C ASP A 305 -3.00 -7.43 4.12
N SER A 306 -4.29 -7.72 4.17
CA SER A 306 -5.02 -7.99 5.40
C SER A 306 -4.54 -9.26 6.13
N ALA A 307 -4.18 -10.30 5.38
CA ALA A 307 -3.64 -11.52 5.97
C ALA A 307 -2.25 -11.27 6.56
N MET A 308 -1.41 -10.46 5.91
CA MET A 308 -0.09 -10.07 6.42
C MET A 308 -0.23 -9.22 7.69
N LEU A 309 -1.19 -8.29 7.73
CA LEU A 309 -1.53 -7.51 8.92
C LEU A 309 -1.99 -8.43 10.06
N ASP A 310 -2.87 -9.40 9.78
CA ASP A 310 -3.36 -10.39 10.74
C ASP A 310 -2.22 -11.28 11.29
N ASN A 311 -1.30 -11.72 10.43
CA ASN A 311 -0.14 -12.51 10.85
C ASN A 311 0.75 -11.73 11.83
N THR A 312 0.99 -10.46 11.54
CA THR A 312 1.80 -9.60 12.42
C THR A 312 1.07 -9.34 13.74
N LEU A 313 -0.22 -9.02 13.70
CA LEU A 313 -1.04 -8.81 14.90
C LEU A 313 -1.07 -10.07 15.78
N GLU A 314 -1.34 -11.22 15.18
CA GLU A 314 -1.33 -12.52 15.89
C GLU A 314 0.03 -12.77 16.53
N PHE A 315 1.12 -12.57 15.81
CA PHE A 315 2.47 -12.75 16.35
C PHE A 315 2.76 -11.85 17.55
N LEU A 316 2.42 -10.55 17.48
CA LEU A 316 2.61 -9.60 18.57
C LEU A 316 1.82 -10.03 19.82
N VAL A 317 0.56 -10.47 19.64
CA VAL A 317 -0.28 -10.96 20.72
C VAL A 317 0.28 -12.24 21.33
N MET A 318 0.70 -13.21 20.50
CA MET A 318 1.29 -14.46 20.97
C MET A 318 2.65 -14.25 21.64
N SER A 319 3.34 -13.18 21.30
CA SER A 319 4.58 -12.75 21.95
C SER A 319 4.37 -12.03 23.29
N GLY A 320 3.12 -11.81 23.70
CA GLY A 320 2.76 -11.24 25.02
C GLY A 320 2.24 -9.81 25.00
N MET A 321 2.15 -9.17 23.83
CA MET A 321 1.55 -7.83 23.71
C MET A 321 0.02 -7.92 23.84
N GLU A 322 -0.56 -6.98 24.57
CA GLU A 322 -2.03 -6.89 24.65
C GLU A 322 -2.63 -6.51 23.28
N LEU A 323 -3.73 -7.16 22.89
CA LEU A 323 -4.35 -6.99 21.58
C LEU A 323 -4.66 -5.52 21.24
N PRO A 324 -5.26 -4.69 22.12
CA PRO A 324 -5.50 -3.27 21.81
C PRO A 324 -4.19 -2.48 21.61
N LEU A 325 -3.16 -2.78 22.41
CA LEU A 325 -1.85 -2.16 22.28
C LEU A 325 -1.20 -2.47 20.93
N ALA A 326 -1.21 -3.75 20.52
CA ALA A 326 -0.67 -4.16 19.23
C ALA A 326 -1.35 -3.43 18.06
N VAL A 327 -2.68 -3.31 18.09
CA VAL A 327 -3.43 -2.54 17.08
C VAL A 327 -3.06 -1.06 17.12
N MET A 328 -2.92 -0.44 18.29
CA MET A 328 -2.53 0.97 18.42
C MET A 328 -1.15 1.27 17.88
N ILE A 329 -0.22 0.32 17.98
CA ILE A 329 1.16 0.46 17.48
C ILE A 329 1.20 0.30 15.96
N MET A 330 0.49 -0.69 15.42
CA MET A 330 0.43 -0.93 13.98
C MET A 330 -0.33 0.18 13.24
N ILE A 331 -1.40 0.70 13.84
CA ILE A 331 -2.27 1.73 13.25
C ILE A 331 -2.42 2.90 14.23
N PRO A 332 -1.34 3.65 14.47
CA PRO A 332 -1.35 4.75 15.42
C PRO A 332 -2.20 5.91 14.90
N GLU A 333 -2.93 6.57 15.81
CA GLU A 333 -3.60 7.83 15.46
C GLU A 333 -2.57 8.93 15.10
N PRO A 334 -2.96 9.96 14.33
CA PRO A 334 -2.11 11.12 14.08
C PRO A 334 -1.82 11.86 15.39
N TRP A 335 -0.58 11.77 15.85
CA TRP A 335 -0.16 12.35 17.13
C TRP A 335 0.79 13.54 16.98
N ALA A 336 1.67 13.55 15.99
CA ALA A 336 2.75 14.53 15.87
C ALA A 336 2.24 15.98 15.76
N ASN A 337 1.23 16.22 14.91
CA ASN A 337 0.65 17.53 14.66
C ASN A 337 -0.61 17.80 15.51
N ASN A 338 -0.94 16.95 16.47
CA ASN A 338 -2.11 17.09 17.31
C ASN A 338 -1.83 17.98 18.52
N ASN A 339 -2.32 19.22 18.50
CA ASN A 339 -2.09 20.20 19.58
C ASN A 339 -2.99 19.98 20.82
N ILE A 340 -4.00 19.12 20.72
CA ILE A 340 -4.94 18.84 21.82
C ILE A 340 -4.48 17.64 22.65
N MET A 341 -3.71 16.72 22.02
CA MET A 341 -3.23 15.50 22.67
C MET A 341 -2.26 15.81 23.81
N SER A 342 -2.41 15.11 24.94
CA SER A 342 -1.51 15.25 26.08
C SER A 342 -0.08 14.81 25.73
N GLN A 343 0.93 15.41 26.35
CA GLN A 343 2.33 15.09 26.11
C GLN A 343 2.62 13.61 26.39
N LYS A 344 2.07 13.02 27.43
CA LYS A 344 2.23 11.59 27.76
C LYS A 344 1.75 10.66 26.64
N LYS A 345 0.60 10.97 26.01
CA LYS A 345 0.13 10.20 24.86
C LYS A 345 1.05 10.38 23.64
N LYS A 346 1.60 11.59 23.41
CA LYS A 346 2.60 11.82 22.36
C LYS A 346 3.88 11.05 22.61
N ASP A 347 4.38 11.04 23.84
CA ASP A 347 5.58 10.32 24.22
C ASP A 347 5.41 8.81 24.04
N PHE A 348 4.26 8.27 24.42
CA PHE A 348 3.90 6.87 24.15
C PHE A 348 3.96 6.53 22.65
N TYR A 349 3.28 7.29 21.80
CA TYR A 349 3.31 7.05 20.36
C TYR A 349 4.70 7.28 19.76
N GLN A 350 5.43 8.27 20.21
CA GLN A 350 6.79 8.55 19.73
C GLN A 350 7.74 7.41 20.10
N TYR A 351 7.63 6.85 21.31
CA TYR A 351 8.42 5.71 21.72
C TYR A 351 8.23 4.51 20.77
N TYR A 352 7.00 4.12 20.49
CA TYR A 352 6.76 3.01 19.58
C TYR A 352 7.07 3.33 18.12
N ALA A 353 6.93 4.58 17.69
CA ALA A 353 7.30 5.02 16.35
C ALA A 353 8.81 4.90 16.06
N THR A 354 9.66 4.81 17.07
CA THR A 354 11.09 4.55 16.91
C THR A 354 11.40 3.10 16.53
N MET A 355 10.45 2.17 16.74
CA MET A 355 10.64 0.74 16.51
C MET A 355 9.74 0.17 15.41
N MET A 356 8.61 0.81 15.14
CA MET A 356 7.65 0.32 14.15
C MET A 356 7.05 1.46 13.34
N GLU A 357 7.10 1.33 12.03
CA GLU A 357 6.40 2.18 11.09
C GLU A 357 4.88 1.91 11.12
N PRO A 358 4.02 2.93 10.90
CA PRO A 358 2.60 2.69 10.72
C PRO A 358 2.29 1.81 9.51
N TRP A 359 1.30 0.92 9.65
CA TRP A 359 0.69 0.21 8.54
C TRP A 359 -0.37 1.15 7.96
N ASP A 360 -0.07 1.77 6.83
CA ASP A 360 -0.79 2.94 6.34
C ASP A 360 -1.60 2.64 5.07
N GLY A 361 -2.80 3.18 5.03
CA GLY A 361 -3.77 3.04 3.95
C GLY A 361 -5.20 3.27 4.47
N PRO A 362 -6.20 3.40 3.58
CA PRO A 362 -7.59 3.58 3.99
C PRO A 362 -8.15 2.28 4.58
N ALA A 363 -8.51 2.28 5.86
CA ALA A 363 -8.93 1.08 6.57
C ALA A 363 -10.04 1.30 7.58
N SER A 364 -10.95 0.32 7.69
CA SER A 364 -11.78 0.10 8.86
C SER A 364 -11.55 -1.33 9.31
N ILE A 365 -10.99 -1.50 10.51
CA ILE A 365 -10.54 -2.77 11.03
C ILE A 365 -11.35 -3.12 12.25
N LEU A 366 -11.98 -4.30 12.22
CA LEU A 366 -12.55 -4.95 13.40
C LEU A 366 -11.61 -6.05 13.82
N PHE A 367 -11.42 -6.23 15.11
CA PHE A 367 -10.54 -7.27 15.64
C PHE A 367 -11.14 -7.94 16.87
N SER A 368 -10.82 -9.21 17.06
CA SER A 368 -11.27 -9.97 18.22
C SER A 368 -10.34 -11.12 18.52
N ASP A 369 -10.16 -11.42 19.81
CA ASP A 369 -9.49 -12.61 20.31
C ASP A 369 -10.46 -13.60 20.98
N GLY A 370 -11.76 -13.31 20.90
CA GLY A 370 -12.82 -14.09 21.54
C GLY A 370 -13.22 -13.62 22.93
N ASP A 371 -12.41 -12.79 23.59
CA ASP A 371 -12.73 -12.15 24.88
C ASP A 371 -13.06 -10.69 24.71
N MET A 372 -12.45 -10.06 23.71
CA MET A 372 -12.64 -8.66 23.34
C MET A 372 -13.06 -8.55 21.89
N MET A 373 -13.83 -7.51 21.58
CA MET A 373 -14.07 -7.03 20.23
C MET A 373 -13.72 -5.56 20.16
N GLY A 374 -12.86 -5.20 19.22
CA GLY A 374 -12.51 -3.80 18.99
C GLY A 374 -12.70 -3.37 17.54
N ALA A 375 -12.76 -2.06 17.35
CA ALA A 375 -12.84 -1.44 16.03
C ALA A 375 -12.00 -0.18 15.98
N VAL A 376 -11.27 0.02 14.88
CA VAL A 376 -10.45 1.21 14.63
C VAL A 376 -10.53 1.61 13.16
N LEU A 377 -10.48 2.91 12.90
CA LEU A 377 -10.26 3.44 11.55
C LEU A 377 -8.78 3.73 11.33
N ASP A 378 -8.39 3.79 10.06
CA ASP A 378 -7.09 4.31 9.67
C ASP A 378 -6.85 5.73 10.19
N ARG A 379 -5.60 6.18 10.13
CA ARG A 379 -5.15 7.52 10.56
C ARG A 379 -5.97 8.65 9.93
N ASN A 380 -6.43 8.47 8.70
CA ASN A 380 -7.17 9.48 7.93
C ASN A 380 -8.68 9.41 8.13
N GLY A 381 -9.20 8.26 8.58
CA GLY A 381 -10.61 8.01 8.81
C GLY A 381 -11.46 8.10 7.54
N LEU A 382 -10.97 7.52 6.45
CA LEU A 382 -11.62 7.59 5.14
C LEU A 382 -12.79 6.62 5.01
N ARG A 383 -12.75 5.46 5.71
CA ARG A 383 -13.80 4.46 5.65
C ARG A 383 -14.92 4.75 6.65
N PRO A 384 -16.20 4.59 6.24
CA PRO A 384 -17.32 4.76 7.17
C PRO A 384 -17.46 3.55 8.09
N SER A 385 -17.80 3.81 9.36
CA SER A 385 -18.23 2.79 10.32
C SER A 385 -19.20 3.41 11.32
N ARG A 386 -20.30 2.72 11.57
CA ARG A 386 -21.39 3.16 12.44
C ARG A 386 -21.68 2.10 13.49
N TYR A 387 -22.04 2.51 14.71
CA TYR A 387 -22.46 1.58 15.73
C TYR A 387 -23.64 2.09 16.56
N TYR A 388 -24.38 1.12 17.09
CA TYR A 388 -25.46 1.30 18.06
C TYR A 388 -25.14 0.50 19.32
N ILE A 389 -25.57 1.02 20.46
CA ILE A 389 -25.66 0.25 21.70
C ILE A 389 -27.13 0.27 22.12
N THR A 390 -27.65 -0.90 22.48
CA THR A 390 -29.03 -1.08 22.88
C THR A 390 -29.17 -1.21 24.41
N ASP A 391 -30.37 -1.04 24.92
CA ASP A 391 -30.70 -1.13 26.37
C ASP A 391 -30.62 -2.58 26.91
N ASP A 392 -30.57 -3.56 26.03
CA ASP A 392 -30.34 -4.98 26.33
C ASP A 392 -28.90 -5.41 26.15
N ASP A 393 -27.96 -4.45 26.24
CA ASP A 393 -26.50 -4.66 26.24
C ASP A 393 -25.93 -5.23 24.92
N TYR A 394 -26.54 -4.97 23.76
CA TYR A 394 -25.93 -5.30 22.47
C TYR A 394 -25.24 -4.11 21.84
N LEU A 395 -24.04 -4.36 21.32
CA LEU A 395 -23.36 -3.46 20.40
C LEU A 395 -23.47 -4.02 18.98
N ILE A 396 -24.01 -3.21 18.06
CA ILE A 396 -24.11 -3.53 16.63
C ILE A 396 -23.28 -2.50 15.86
N LEU A 397 -22.24 -2.96 15.16
CA LEU A 397 -21.38 -2.14 14.33
C LEU A 397 -21.45 -2.60 12.89
N SER A 398 -21.47 -1.65 11.94
CA SER A 398 -21.40 -1.98 10.51
C SER A 398 -20.84 -0.81 9.69
N SER A 399 -20.42 -1.12 8.46
CA SER A 399 -19.98 -0.12 7.45
C SER A 399 -21.11 0.84 7.06
N GLU A 400 -22.36 0.49 7.25
CA GLU A 400 -23.53 1.36 7.03
C GLU A 400 -24.63 1.16 8.09
N VAL A 401 -25.57 2.09 8.13
CA VAL A 401 -26.72 2.03 9.05
C VAL A 401 -27.87 1.21 8.45
N GLY A 402 -28.77 0.73 9.30
CA GLY A 402 -29.99 0.02 8.86
C GLY A 402 -29.74 -1.43 8.44
N VAL A 403 -28.62 -2.02 8.83
CA VAL A 403 -28.26 -3.42 8.53
C VAL A 403 -29.06 -4.44 9.35
N LEU A 404 -29.63 -4.02 10.45
CA LEU A 404 -30.63 -4.76 11.25
C LEU A 404 -31.83 -3.87 11.54
N ASP A 405 -33.01 -4.47 11.58
CA ASP A 405 -34.23 -3.80 12.01
C ASP A 405 -34.27 -3.80 13.54
N ILE A 406 -33.81 -2.69 14.13
CA ILE A 406 -33.74 -2.49 15.59
C ILE A 406 -34.80 -1.46 15.98
N ASP A 407 -35.61 -1.77 16.98
CA ASP A 407 -36.56 -0.79 17.55
C ASP A 407 -35.80 0.46 18.01
N PRO A 408 -36.07 1.63 17.43
CA PRO A 408 -35.38 2.87 17.80
C PRO A 408 -35.46 3.20 19.29
N THR A 409 -36.48 2.72 20.00
CA THR A 409 -36.65 2.96 21.43
C THR A 409 -35.64 2.21 22.30
N LYS A 410 -35.05 1.12 21.76
CA LYS A 410 -34.00 0.34 22.44
C LYS A 410 -32.63 0.94 22.29
N ILE A 411 -32.39 1.84 21.34
CA ILE A 411 -31.08 2.39 21.05
C ILE A 411 -30.70 3.47 22.06
N VAL A 412 -29.74 3.20 22.93
CA VAL A 412 -29.20 4.14 23.92
C VAL A 412 -28.01 4.94 23.42
N VAL A 413 -27.21 4.38 22.49
CA VAL A 413 -26.09 5.07 21.82
C VAL A 413 -26.18 4.87 20.32
N LYS A 414 -26.00 5.97 19.58
CA LYS A 414 -25.97 5.99 18.12
C LYS A 414 -24.82 6.89 17.67
N GLU A 415 -23.73 6.29 17.27
CA GLU A 415 -22.48 7.00 16.96
C GLU A 415 -21.81 6.47 15.69
N ARG A 416 -20.84 7.25 15.20
CA ARG A 416 -19.88 6.81 14.20
C ARG A 416 -18.52 6.56 14.84
N LEU A 417 -17.78 5.59 14.33
CA LEU A 417 -16.37 5.44 14.65
C LEU A 417 -15.62 6.66 14.11
N ARG A 418 -14.76 7.26 14.92
CA ARG A 418 -14.02 8.48 14.58
C ARG A 418 -12.56 8.12 14.22
N PRO A 419 -11.91 8.88 13.32
CA PRO A 419 -10.49 8.71 13.03
C PRO A 419 -9.65 8.71 14.30
N GLY A 420 -8.73 7.78 14.40
CA GLY A 420 -7.82 7.66 15.54
C GLY A 420 -8.48 7.26 16.87
N LYS A 421 -9.78 6.98 16.91
CA LYS A 421 -10.46 6.48 18.10
C LYS A 421 -10.71 4.98 18.01
N MET A 422 -10.45 4.28 19.11
CA MET A 422 -10.71 2.84 19.24
C MET A 422 -12.01 2.63 19.99
N LEU A 423 -12.92 1.86 19.42
CA LEU A 423 -14.06 1.28 20.12
C LEU A 423 -13.63 -0.09 20.64
N LEU A 424 -13.76 -0.34 21.93
CA LEU A 424 -13.37 -1.62 22.54
C LEU A 424 -14.46 -2.12 23.48
N VAL A 425 -14.89 -3.35 23.29
CA VAL A 425 -15.78 -4.07 24.18
C VAL A 425 -15.00 -5.21 24.81
N ASP A 426 -14.96 -5.23 26.14
CA ASP A 426 -14.41 -6.34 26.93
C ASP A 426 -15.58 -7.14 27.50
N THR A 427 -15.85 -8.31 26.93
CA THR A 427 -17.00 -9.14 27.31
C THR A 427 -16.77 -9.88 28.62
N VAL A 428 -15.51 -10.00 29.07
CA VAL A 428 -15.17 -10.59 30.37
C VAL A 428 -15.44 -9.58 31.49
N LYS A 429 -15.07 -8.29 31.29
CA LYS A 429 -15.41 -7.20 32.19
C LYS A 429 -16.86 -6.71 32.04
N GLY A 430 -17.55 -7.10 30.98
CA GLY A 430 -18.94 -6.77 30.71
C GLY A 430 -19.20 -5.28 30.46
N ARG A 431 -18.25 -4.59 29.79
CA ARG A 431 -18.35 -3.16 29.49
C ARG A 431 -17.65 -2.73 28.21
N VAL A 432 -18.08 -1.58 27.71
CA VAL A 432 -17.34 -0.80 26.71
C VAL A 432 -16.22 -0.04 27.42
N ILE A 433 -15.01 -0.09 26.89
CA ILE A 433 -13.85 0.65 27.39
C ILE A 433 -13.72 1.93 26.56
N ASP A 434 -13.67 3.07 27.24
CA ASP A 434 -13.52 4.38 26.61
C ASP A 434 -12.12 4.52 25.99
N ASP A 435 -12.03 5.15 24.82
CA ASP A 435 -10.76 5.36 24.11
C ASP A 435 -9.74 6.16 24.93
N ASP A 436 -10.19 7.19 25.64
CA ASP A 436 -9.29 8.01 26.45
C ASP A 436 -8.81 7.22 27.67
N GLU A 437 -9.67 6.45 28.34
CA GLU A 437 -9.29 5.53 29.44
C GLU A 437 -8.23 4.53 28.96
N LEU A 438 -8.46 3.90 27.81
CA LEU A 438 -7.54 2.92 27.23
C LEU A 438 -6.17 3.51 26.94
N LYS A 439 -6.14 4.63 26.23
CA LYS A 439 -4.91 5.30 25.81
C LYS A 439 -4.14 5.91 26.97
N GLU A 440 -4.86 6.44 27.97
CA GLU A 440 -4.22 6.91 29.20
C GLU A 440 -3.61 5.79 30.02
N THR A 441 -4.25 4.63 30.05
CA THR A 441 -3.69 3.45 30.71
C THR A 441 -2.37 3.07 30.10
N TYR A 442 -2.28 2.95 28.77
CA TYR A 442 -1.03 2.61 28.09
C TYR A 442 0.01 3.74 28.17
N ALA A 443 -0.39 5.00 28.02
CA ALA A 443 0.53 6.12 28.09
C ALA A 443 1.16 6.34 29.50
N ASN A 444 0.51 5.82 30.55
CA ASN A 444 1.04 5.84 31.93
C ASN A 444 1.71 4.53 32.38
N LYS A 445 1.77 3.51 31.50
CA LYS A 445 2.33 2.19 31.85
C LYS A 445 3.84 2.28 32.13
N GLN A 446 4.54 3.12 31.35
CA GLN A 446 5.98 3.34 31.46
C GLN A 446 6.30 4.84 31.42
N PRO A 447 7.48 5.27 31.90
CA PRO A 447 7.91 6.66 31.84
C PRO A 447 8.50 7.01 30.45
N TYR A 448 7.69 6.88 29.38
CA TYR A 448 8.14 7.05 28.00
C TYR A 448 8.79 8.41 27.74
N GLY A 449 8.29 9.49 28.34
CA GLY A 449 8.90 10.82 28.21
C GLY A 449 10.32 10.87 28.75
N GLU A 450 10.57 10.27 29.92
CA GLU A 450 11.92 10.19 30.49
C GLU A 450 12.86 9.32 29.66
N TRP A 451 12.35 8.23 29.07
CA TRP A 451 13.10 7.36 28.17
C TRP A 451 13.50 8.09 26.89
N LEU A 452 12.56 8.81 26.27
CA LEU A 452 12.81 9.63 25.08
C LEU A 452 13.80 10.77 25.38
N ASP A 453 13.63 11.51 26.48
CA ASP A 453 14.52 12.62 26.84
C ASP A 453 15.97 12.14 27.06
N ARG A 454 16.15 10.91 27.54
CA ARG A 454 17.46 10.33 27.82
C ARG A 454 18.11 9.70 26.58
N ASN A 455 17.35 9.08 25.70
CA ASN A 455 17.87 8.20 24.64
C ASN A 455 17.64 8.73 23.23
N LEU A 456 16.56 9.49 22.97
CA LEU A 456 16.25 10.00 21.63
C LEU A 456 17.13 11.19 21.30
N LEU A 457 18.00 11.02 20.30
CA LEU A 457 18.86 12.09 19.82
C LEU A 457 18.12 12.88 18.71
N LYS A 458 18.28 14.20 18.70
CA LYS A 458 17.71 15.05 17.64
C LYS A 458 18.83 15.59 16.77
N LEU A 459 18.62 15.65 15.45
CA LEU A 459 19.61 16.17 14.50
C LEU A 459 20.01 17.61 14.81
N GLU A 460 19.05 18.41 15.29
CA GLU A 460 19.24 19.81 15.65
C GLU A 460 20.23 19.96 16.82
N ASP A 461 20.28 18.99 17.75
CA ASP A 461 21.13 19.02 18.95
C ASP A 461 22.58 18.57 18.67
N LEU A 462 22.84 17.99 17.49
CA LEU A 462 24.18 17.59 17.10
C LEU A 462 25.08 18.80 16.83
N LYS A 463 26.31 18.72 17.33
CA LYS A 463 27.32 19.77 17.11
C LYS A 463 27.75 19.82 15.66
N ILE A 464 27.86 21.02 15.12
CA ILE A 464 28.46 21.24 13.81
C ILE A 464 29.96 20.97 13.92
N PRO A 465 30.53 20.05 13.13
CA PRO A 465 31.96 19.77 13.17
C PRO A 465 32.76 20.98 12.63
N ASN A 466 34.00 21.13 13.10
CA ASN A 466 34.92 22.18 12.62
C ASN A 466 35.58 21.73 11.31
N GLU A 467 34.79 21.32 10.35
CA GLU A 467 35.19 20.90 9.01
C GLU A 467 34.50 21.79 7.99
N ARG A 468 35.14 22.02 6.85
CA ARG A 468 34.51 22.77 5.75
C ARG A 468 33.78 21.82 4.82
N VAL A 469 32.61 22.25 4.35
CA VAL A 469 31.93 21.58 3.24
C VAL A 469 32.83 21.62 2.02
N PRO A 470 33.07 20.52 1.31
CA PRO A 470 33.85 20.54 0.06
C PRO A 470 33.28 21.56 -0.93
N GLU A 471 34.11 22.42 -1.41
CA GLU A 471 33.76 23.39 -2.46
C GLU A 471 34.34 22.93 -3.79
N TYR A 472 33.58 23.09 -4.86
CA TYR A 472 33.96 22.74 -6.20
C TYR A 472 34.25 23.99 -7.03
N THR A 473 35.28 23.92 -7.84
CA THR A 473 35.49 24.91 -8.91
C THR A 473 34.36 24.86 -9.93
N LYS A 474 34.23 25.90 -10.75
CA LYS A 474 33.19 25.91 -11.81
C LYS A 474 33.35 24.70 -12.74
N GLU A 475 34.57 24.38 -13.12
CA GLU A 475 34.89 23.32 -14.06
C GLU A 475 34.57 21.93 -13.43
N GLU A 476 35.00 21.68 -12.19
CA GLU A 476 34.68 20.43 -11.48
C GLU A 476 33.18 20.23 -11.34
N ARG A 477 32.44 21.30 -11.00
CA ARG A 477 30.99 21.26 -10.92
C ARG A 477 30.33 20.89 -12.25
N GLN A 478 30.77 21.56 -13.34
CA GLN A 478 30.23 21.29 -14.67
C GLN A 478 30.54 19.86 -15.14
N ARG A 479 31.74 19.33 -14.84
CA ARG A 479 32.07 17.91 -15.10
C ARG A 479 31.15 16.96 -14.35
N MET A 480 30.95 17.18 -13.04
CA MET A 480 30.06 16.36 -12.25
C MET A 480 28.61 16.47 -12.74
N GLN A 481 28.11 17.68 -13.01
CA GLN A 481 26.77 17.88 -13.56
C GLN A 481 26.59 17.06 -14.86
N LYS A 482 27.56 17.08 -15.75
CA LYS A 482 27.52 16.31 -17.01
C LYS A 482 27.58 14.81 -16.75
N ALA A 483 28.46 14.34 -15.86
CA ALA A 483 28.59 12.94 -15.49
C ALA A 483 27.33 12.36 -14.82
N PHE A 484 26.59 13.16 -14.07
CA PHE A 484 25.30 12.79 -13.46
C PHE A 484 24.08 13.12 -14.33
N GLY A 485 24.31 13.45 -15.62
CA GLY A 485 23.23 13.67 -16.59
C GLY A 485 22.35 14.89 -16.31
N TYR A 486 22.90 15.96 -15.71
CA TYR A 486 22.18 17.23 -15.60
C TYR A 486 22.03 17.86 -16.99
N THR A 487 20.92 18.51 -17.23
CA THR A 487 20.59 19.25 -18.43
C THR A 487 20.34 20.72 -18.11
N TYR A 488 20.27 21.55 -19.15
CA TYR A 488 19.86 22.94 -19.00
C TYR A 488 18.50 23.08 -18.26
N GLU A 489 17.56 22.19 -18.57
CA GLU A 489 16.26 22.13 -17.92
C GLU A 489 16.37 21.77 -16.44
N SER A 490 17.30 20.89 -16.05
CA SER A 490 17.55 20.56 -14.63
C SER A 490 17.86 21.82 -13.81
N LEU A 491 18.66 22.73 -14.35
CA LEU A 491 19.03 23.96 -13.66
C LEU A 491 17.88 24.99 -13.68
N ARG A 492 17.32 25.24 -14.85
CA ARG A 492 16.43 26.39 -15.11
C ARG A 492 14.96 26.12 -14.83
N GLU A 493 14.50 24.89 -15.08
CA GLU A 493 13.09 24.52 -14.98
C GLU A 493 12.80 23.72 -13.70
N ALA A 494 13.81 23.04 -13.12
CA ALA A 494 13.63 22.28 -11.87
C ALA A 494 14.26 23.01 -10.66
N ILE A 495 15.61 23.12 -10.59
CA ILE A 495 16.31 23.59 -9.39
C ILE A 495 16.02 25.08 -9.10
N LEU A 496 16.12 25.95 -10.13
CA LEU A 496 15.92 27.39 -9.95
C LEU A 496 14.54 27.76 -9.38
N PRO A 497 13.40 27.28 -9.92
CA PRO A 497 12.08 27.57 -9.33
C PRO A 497 11.95 27.09 -7.89
N MET A 498 12.44 25.90 -7.58
CA MET A 498 12.39 25.33 -6.23
C MET A 498 13.21 26.16 -5.23
N ALA A 499 14.44 26.53 -5.59
CA ALA A 499 15.29 27.36 -4.75
C ALA A 499 14.78 28.79 -4.58
N LYS A 500 14.08 29.32 -5.60
CA LYS A 500 13.51 30.67 -5.59
C LYS A 500 12.24 30.77 -4.76
N ASN A 501 11.31 29.85 -4.96
CA ASN A 501 9.92 29.95 -4.52
C ASN A 501 9.52 28.91 -3.45
N GLY A 502 10.37 27.93 -3.13
CA GLY A 502 10.03 26.83 -2.23
C GLY A 502 8.98 25.85 -2.80
N GLY A 503 8.83 25.80 -4.11
CA GLY A 503 7.90 24.92 -4.83
C GLY A 503 8.38 24.60 -6.23
N GLU A 504 7.89 23.52 -6.81
CA GLU A 504 8.21 23.10 -8.18
C GLU A 504 7.79 24.15 -9.21
N GLY A 505 8.51 24.19 -10.33
CA GLY A 505 8.15 25.03 -11.46
C GLY A 505 6.80 24.63 -12.07
N THR A 506 6.08 25.61 -12.57
CA THR A 506 4.83 25.37 -13.30
C THR A 506 5.14 24.86 -14.71
N SER A 507 4.54 23.73 -15.09
CA SER A 507 4.70 23.14 -16.42
C SER A 507 3.39 22.54 -16.93
N ALA A 508 3.39 22.04 -18.17
CA ALA A 508 2.25 21.31 -18.71
C ALA A 508 2.00 20.02 -17.92
N MET A 509 0.74 19.65 -17.79
CA MET A 509 0.35 18.35 -17.24
C MET A 509 0.48 17.28 -18.32
N GLY A 510 1.28 16.28 -18.07
CA GLY A 510 1.56 15.22 -19.01
C GLY A 510 2.87 15.40 -19.78
N ILE A 511 3.37 14.30 -20.28
CA ILE A 511 4.63 14.20 -21.01
C ILE A 511 4.34 13.53 -22.34
N ASP A 512 4.79 14.13 -23.44
CA ASP A 512 4.63 13.65 -24.82
C ASP A 512 5.95 13.26 -25.48
N THR A 513 7.02 13.18 -24.69
CA THR A 513 8.31 12.60 -25.07
C THR A 513 8.30 11.08 -24.94
N PRO A 514 9.26 10.36 -25.54
CA PRO A 514 9.33 8.90 -25.44
C PRO A 514 9.40 8.40 -23.99
N LEU A 515 8.88 7.19 -23.78
CA LEU A 515 9.17 6.43 -22.57
C LEU A 515 10.69 6.19 -22.45
N ALA A 516 11.22 6.11 -21.23
CA ALA A 516 12.65 5.94 -21.02
C ALA A 516 13.26 4.81 -21.87
N ALA A 517 12.56 3.66 -21.98
CA ALA A 517 13.00 2.53 -22.77
C ALA A 517 12.99 2.76 -24.30
N LEU A 518 12.34 3.80 -24.79
CA LEU A 518 12.24 4.16 -26.21
C LEU A 518 12.99 5.46 -26.55
N ALA A 519 13.50 6.16 -25.55
CA ALA A 519 14.22 7.41 -25.73
C ALA A 519 15.55 7.18 -26.46
N SER A 520 15.91 8.09 -27.35
CA SER A 520 17.22 8.10 -28.01
C SER A 520 18.28 8.81 -27.16
N ASP A 521 17.85 9.69 -26.26
CA ASP A 521 18.71 10.35 -25.29
C ASP A 521 18.82 9.54 -24.00
N HIS A 522 19.98 9.64 -23.34
CA HIS A 522 20.17 9.00 -22.02
C HIS A 522 19.05 9.42 -21.04
N GLN A 523 18.49 8.42 -20.37
CA GLN A 523 17.48 8.59 -19.33
C GLN A 523 18.06 8.16 -17.98
N PRO A 524 17.97 9.01 -16.92
CA PRO A 524 18.31 8.55 -15.58
C PRO A 524 17.43 7.36 -15.18
N LEU A 525 17.95 6.43 -14.41
CA LEU A 525 17.26 5.20 -14.02
C LEU A 525 15.90 5.46 -13.37
N PHE A 526 15.74 6.60 -12.69
CA PHE A 526 14.46 7.04 -12.11
C PHE A 526 13.31 7.11 -13.13
N ASN A 527 13.60 7.45 -14.38
CA ASN A 527 12.57 7.64 -15.42
C ASN A 527 11.93 6.33 -15.88
N TYR A 528 12.56 5.18 -15.60
CA TYR A 528 12.00 3.85 -15.83
C TYR A 528 10.95 3.46 -14.77
N PHE A 529 10.88 4.19 -13.66
CA PHE A 529 9.93 3.95 -12.58
C PHE A 529 8.78 4.95 -12.65
N LYS A 530 7.57 4.43 -12.66
CA LYS A 530 6.33 5.23 -12.63
C LYS A 530 5.59 4.95 -11.34
N GLN A 531 5.03 6.00 -10.74
CA GLN A 531 4.16 5.86 -9.57
C GLN A 531 2.99 4.94 -9.90
N LEU A 532 2.70 3.97 -9.03
CA LEU A 532 1.47 3.18 -9.13
C LEU A 532 0.25 4.08 -8.98
N PHE A 533 -0.79 3.77 -9.75
CA PHE A 533 -2.01 4.56 -9.77
C PHE A 533 -2.79 4.40 -8.47
N ALA A 534 -3.26 5.49 -7.87
CA ALA A 534 -4.22 5.43 -6.78
C ALA A 534 -5.58 4.98 -7.33
N GLN A 535 -6.16 3.95 -6.71
CA GLN A 535 -7.46 3.42 -7.15
C GLN A 535 -8.62 4.24 -6.59
N VAL A 536 -9.80 4.16 -7.22
CA VAL A 536 -11.01 4.85 -6.77
C VAL A 536 -11.42 4.44 -5.35
N SER A 537 -11.17 3.19 -4.97
CA SER A 537 -11.41 2.67 -3.62
C SER A 537 -10.43 3.21 -2.56
N ASN A 538 -9.32 3.82 -2.99
CA ASN A 538 -8.27 4.39 -2.16
C ASN A 538 -8.17 5.89 -2.42
N PRO A 539 -9.10 6.70 -1.89
CA PRO A 539 -9.11 8.14 -2.15
C PRO A 539 -7.85 8.79 -1.59
N PRO A 540 -7.34 9.85 -2.26
CA PRO A 540 -6.20 10.60 -1.77
C PRO A 540 -6.54 11.32 -0.46
N ILE A 541 -5.52 11.62 0.33
CA ILE A 541 -5.65 12.48 1.50
C ILE A 541 -5.90 13.91 1.01
N ASP A 542 -6.97 14.53 1.47
CA ASP A 542 -7.29 15.92 1.12
C ASP A 542 -6.34 16.92 1.80
N SER A 543 -6.25 18.14 1.24
CA SER A 543 -5.32 19.18 1.69
C SER A 543 -5.54 19.69 3.12
N ILE A 544 -6.72 19.46 3.70
CA ILE A 544 -7.05 19.81 5.10
C ILE A 544 -6.53 18.73 6.03
N ARG A 545 -6.87 17.47 5.76
CA ARG A 545 -6.38 16.31 6.53
C ARG A 545 -4.87 16.16 6.44
N GLU A 546 -4.27 16.39 5.28
CA GLU A 546 -2.82 16.34 5.08
C GLU A 546 -2.05 17.10 6.16
N LYS A 547 -2.50 18.31 6.54
CA LYS A 547 -1.85 19.11 7.58
C LYS A 547 -1.91 18.48 8.98
N VAL A 548 -2.91 17.65 9.25
CA VAL A 548 -3.12 17.01 10.55
C VAL A 548 -2.43 15.66 10.63
N VAL A 549 -2.56 14.84 9.57
CA VAL A 549 -2.17 13.43 9.59
C VAL A 549 -0.74 13.18 9.14
N THR A 550 -0.17 14.09 8.32
CA THR A 550 1.15 13.87 7.72
C THR A 550 2.27 14.02 8.75
N SER A 551 3.20 13.08 8.73
CA SER A 551 4.48 13.16 9.44
C SER A 551 5.63 12.94 8.47
N THR A 552 6.58 13.88 8.48
CA THR A 552 7.82 13.82 7.67
C THR A 552 9.01 13.31 8.47
N THR A 553 8.81 13.04 9.75
CA THR A 553 9.86 12.56 10.66
C THR A 553 10.28 11.14 10.29
N VAL A 554 11.60 10.92 10.29
CA VAL A 554 12.23 9.60 10.18
C VAL A 554 13.16 9.37 11.37
N TYR A 555 13.36 8.10 11.71
CA TYR A 555 14.27 7.69 12.78
C TYR A 555 15.44 6.92 12.17
N ILE A 556 16.66 7.27 12.55
CA ILE A 556 17.90 6.75 11.96
C ILE A 556 18.71 6.07 13.04
N GLY A 557 19.04 4.81 12.82
CA GLY A 557 19.78 3.97 13.76
C GLY A 557 19.28 2.53 13.72
N GLU A 558 19.49 1.80 14.79
CA GLU A 558 19.00 0.43 14.98
C GLU A 558 17.61 0.46 15.62
N ASP A 559 16.67 -0.29 15.07
CA ASP A 559 15.36 -0.48 15.69
C ASP A 559 15.51 -1.32 16.96
N GLY A 560 14.86 -0.90 18.06
CA GLY A 560 14.84 -1.66 19.31
C GLY A 560 14.01 -2.95 19.22
N ASN A 561 14.07 -3.77 20.28
CA ASN A 561 13.21 -4.96 20.38
C ASN A 561 11.75 -4.56 20.62
N LEU A 562 10.91 -4.71 19.61
CA LEU A 562 9.49 -4.35 19.64
C LEU A 562 8.70 -5.16 20.70
N LEU A 563 9.14 -6.37 21.05
CA LEU A 563 8.39 -7.30 21.92
C LEU A 563 8.59 -7.04 23.42
N GLU A 564 9.53 -6.16 23.77
CA GLU A 564 9.82 -5.83 25.16
C GLU A 564 9.97 -4.32 25.36
N GLU A 565 9.31 -3.77 26.37
CA GLU A 565 9.40 -2.36 26.73
C GLU A 565 10.70 -2.06 27.50
N ARG A 566 11.68 -1.47 26.80
CA ARG A 566 12.97 -1.07 27.36
C ARG A 566 13.29 0.38 27.05
N ALA A 567 13.98 1.07 27.96
CA ALA A 567 14.37 2.47 27.75
C ALA A 567 15.32 2.65 26.55
N GLU A 568 16.17 1.68 26.28
CA GLU A 568 17.18 1.69 25.22
C GLU A 568 16.57 1.55 23.82
N ASN A 569 15.36 1.02 23.70
CA ASN A 569 14.69 0.80 22.40
C ASN A 569 14.50 2.08 21.58
N CYS A 570 14.41 3.24 22.24
CA CYS A 570 14.25 4.53 21.55
C CYS A 570 15.57 5.28 21.33
N LYS A 571 16.72 4.57 21.37
CA LYS A 571 18.04 5.15 21.12
C LYS A 571 18.31 5.30 19.63
N VAL A 572 17.65 6.26 18.99
CA VAL A 572 17.73 6.57 17.57
C VAL A 572 17.88 8.07 17.33
N LEU A 573 18.35 8.45 16.16
CA LEU A 573 18.44 9.84 15.72
C LEU A 573 17.13 10.26 15.04
N LYS A 574 16.42 11.22 15.60
CA LYS A 574 15.23 11.82 15.03
C LYS A 574 15.61 12.89 14.01
N VAL A 575 15.08 12.76 12.80
CA VAL A 575 15.28 13.72 11.71
C VAL A 575 13.90 14.15 11.19
N ASN A 576 13.60 15.45 11.25
CA ASN A 576 12.29 15.99 10.87
C ASN A 576 12.10 16.18 9.36
N ASN A 577 13.20 16.31 8.62
CA ASN A 577 13.21 16.40 7.15
C ASN A 577 14.24 15.43 6.59
N PRO A 578 13.83 14.40 5.83
CA PRO A 578 14.75 13.43 5.26
C PRO A 578 15.65 13.99 4.15
N ILE A 579 15.44 15.22 3.69
CA ILE A 579 16.30 15.89 2.72
C ILE A 579 17.34 16.72 3.47
N LEU A 580 18.53 16.14 3.60
CA LEU A 580 19.61 16.69 4.44
C LEU A 580 20.38 17.80 3.73
N THR A 581 20.71 18.85 4.45
CA THR A 581 21.75 19.80 4.02
C THR A 581 23.14 19.15 4.14
N ASN A 582 24.15 19.72 3.47
CA ASN A 582 25.55 19.31 3.67
C ASN A 582 25.97 19.40 5.14
N THR A 583 25.52 20.42 5.86
CA THR A 583 25.81 20.58 7.29
C THR A 583 25.17 19.49 8.12
N ASP A 584 23.93 19.10 7.83
CA ASP A 584 23.23 18.02 8.54
C ASP A 584 23.97 16.69 8.36
N LEU A 585 24.36 16.38 7.13
CA LEU A 585 25.14 15.16 6.87
C LEU A 585 26.51 15.17 7.56
N MET A 586 27.20 16.31 7.59
CA MET A 586 28.46 16.45 8.32
C MET A 586 28.29 16.23 9.83
N LYS A 587 27.22 16.74 10.44
CA LYS A 587 26.87 16.45 11.83
C LYS A 587 26.73 14.95 12.08
N ILE A 588 26.03 14.23 11.18
CA ILE A 588 25.84 12.78 11.28
C ILE A 588 27.18 12.04 11.12
N LYS A 589 27.97 12.38 10.10
CA LYS A 589 29.31 11.77 9.88
C LYS A 589 30.26 11.96 11.06
N ALA A 590 30.21 13.11 11.69
CA ALA A 590 31.08 13.45 12.83
C ALA A 590 30.54 13.01 14.20
N MET A 591 29.37 12.37 14.24
CA MET A 591 28.70 11.99 15.47
C MET A 591 29.53 10.96 16.26
N LYS A 592 29.85 11.30 17.53
CA LYS A 592 30.53 10.42 18.49
C LYS A 592 29.66 10.26 19.73
N VAL A 593 28.54 9.63 19.57
CA VAL A 593 27.58 9.36 20.63
C VAL A 593 27.54 7.86 20.85
N ASP A 594 27.60 7.42 22.09
CA ASP A 594 27.53 6.01 22.44
C ASP A 594 26.24 5.37 21.87
N GLY A 595 26.36 4.18 21.28
CA GLY A 595 25.27 3.48 20.62
C GLY A 595 25.05 3.87 19.16
N PHE A 596 25.83 4.81 18.61
CA PHE A 596 25.81 5.15 17.19
C PHE A 596 27.17 4.93 16.56
N LYS A 597 27.23 4.19 15.48
CA LYS A 597 28.41 4.04 14.66
C LYS A 597 28.06 4.25 13.19
N VAL A 598 28.67 5.29 12.63
CA VAL A 598 28.44 5.70 11.23
C VAL A 598 29.57 5.15 10.36
N GLU A 599 29.24 4.53 9.26
CA GLU A 599 30.19 4.08 8.24
C GLU A 599 29.78 4.62 6.86
N VAL A 600 30.77 5.16 6.13
CA VAL A 600 30.57 5.67 4.77
C VAL A 600 30.98 4.58 3.78
N LEU A 601 30.06 4.14 2.94
CA LEU A 601 30.28 3.14 1.90
C LEU A 601 30.33 3.83 0.54
N PRO A 602 31.47 3.76 -0.16
CA PRO A 602 31.59 4.35 -1.50
C PRO A 602 30.77 3.55 -2.52
N ILE A 603 29.88 4.24 -3.24
CA ILE A 603 29.14 3.67 -4.38
C ILE A 603 29.74 4.13 -5.72
N ILE A 604 31.06 4.24 -5.74
CA ILE A 604 31.86 4.45 -6.96
C ILE A 604 32.71 3.22 -7.20
N TYR A 605 33.00 2.95 -8.46
CA TYR A 605 33.79 1.78 -8.84
C TYR A 605 34.71 2.09 -10.02
N TYR A 606 35.76 1.30 -10.15
CA TYR A 606 36.71 1.45 -11.24
C TYR A 606 36.06 1.05 -12.57
N LYS A 607 36.10 1.94 -13.59
CA LYS A 607 35.37 1.79 -14.85
C LYS A 607 35.65 0.49 -15.63
N ASN A 608 36.76 -0.19 -15.34
CA ASN A 608 37.09 -1.49 -15.92
C ASN A 608 36.50 -2.67 -15.12
N THR A 609 35.78 -2.42 -14.06
CA THR A 609 35.07 -3.44 -13.28
C THR A 609 33.60 -3.48 -13.72
N SER A 610 32.99 -4.67 -13.78
CA SER A 610 31.57 -4.77 -14.09
C SER A 610 30.71 -4.19 -12.97
N LEU A 611 29.57 -3.59 -13.32
CA LEU A 611 28.60 -3.04 -12.37
C LEU A 611 28.10 -4.11 -11.39
N GLU A 612 27.91 -5.36 -11.84
CA GLU A 612 27.52 -6.46 -10.97
C GLU A 612 28.54 -6.69 -9.83
N LYS A 613 29.84 -6.75 -10.16
CA LYS A 613 30.91 -6.89 -9.15
C LYS A 613 30.99 -5.69 -8.21
N ALA A 614 30.70 -4.50 -8.70
CA ALA A 614 30.65 -3.31 -7.87
C ALA A 614 29.50 -3.38 -6.82
N ILE A 615 28.34 -3.88 -7.22
CA ILE A 615 27.21 -4.10 -6.32
C ILE A 615 27.52 -5.22 -5.30
N GLU A 616 28.12 -6.33 -5.74
CA GLU A 616 28.55 -7.40 -4.84
C GLU A 616 29.57 -6.91 -3.80
N ARG A 617 30.51 -6.06 -4.21
CA ARG A 617 31.44 -5.42 -3.28
C ARG A 617 30.72 -4.57 -2.25
N LEU A 618 29.71 -3.79 -2.69
CA LEU A 618 28.90 -2.99 -1.77
C LEU A 618 28.23 -3.86 -0.69
N PHE A 619 27.71 -5.04 -1.06
CA PHE A 619 27.12 -5.98 -0.09
C PHE A 619 28.15 -6.47 0.93
N VAL A 620 29.34 -6.84 0.48
CA VAL A 620 30.43 -7.30 1.34
C VAL A 620 30.88 -6.19 2.31
N GLU A 621 31.01 -4.96 1.83
CA GLU A 621 31.40 -3.83 2.64
C GLU A 621 30.32 -3.47 3.68
N ALA A 622 29.03 -3.52 3.30
CA ALA A 622 27.92 -3.32 4.23
C ALA A 622 27.86 -4.40 5.30
N ASP A 623 28.04 -5.67 4.93
CA ASP A 623 28.09 -6.78 5.89
C ASP A 623 29.29 -6.70 6.83
N ARG A 624 30.43 -6.18 6.37
CA ARG A 624 31.58 -5.92 7.21
C ARG A 624 31.29 -4.79 8.20
N ALA A 625 30.77 -3.66 7.70
CA ALA A 625 30.42 -2.52 8.54
C ALA A 625 29.42 -2.92 9.64
N TYR A 626 28.40 -3.69 9.30
CA TYR A 626 27.44 -4.25 10.25
C TYR A 626 28.13 -5.11 11.33
N ARG A 627 28.98 -6.06 10.93
CA ARG A 627 29.72 -6.91 11.89
C ARG A 627 30.66 -6.12 12.79
N GLU A 628 31.15 -4.98 12.34
CA GLU A 628 31.95 -4.05 13.11
C GLU A 628 31.11 -3.13 14.01
N GLY A 629 29.77 -3.28 14.00
CA GLY A 629 28.82 -2.56 14.83
C GLY A 629 28.30 -1.25 14.24
N ALA A 630 28.46 -1.02 12.93
CA ALA A 630 27.82 0.13 12.28
C ALA A 630 26.30 -0.04 12.22
N ASN A 631 25.57 0.98 12.67
CA ASN A 631 24.10 1.03 12.60
C ASN A 631 23.58 2.22 11.75
N ILE A 632 24.50 3.02 11.18
CA ILE A 632 24.19 4.01 10.16
C ILE A 632 25.16 3.84 8.99
N LEU A 633 24.63 3.50 7.82
CA LEU A 633 25.39 3.37 6.57
C LEU A 633 25.11 4.58 5.68
N ILE A 634 26.14 5.26 5.24
CA ILE A 634 26.04 6.37 4.30
C ILE A 634 26.60 5.91 2.95
N LEU A 635 25.73 5.71 1.97
CA LEU A 635 26.12 5.44 0.58
C LEU A 635 26.55 6.75 -0.06
N SER A 636 27.78 6.83 -0.57
CA SER A 636 28.31 8.05 -1.14
C SER A 636 28.92 7.85 -2.51
N ASP A 637 28.51 8.65 -3.49
CA ASP A 637 29.10 8.73 -4.82
C ASP A 637 30.10 9.87 -4.97
N ARG A 638 30.51 10.50 -3.88
CA ARG A 638 31.58 11.50 -3.92
C ARG A 638 32.90 10.86 -4.33
N GLY A 639 33.66 11.59 -5.13
CA GLY A 639 34.97 11.16 -5.59
C GLY A 639 34.97 10.49 -6.96
N ILE A 640 33.94 10.73 -7.79
CA ILE A 640 34.01 10.40 -9.21
C ILE A 640 35.16 11.16 -9.85
N ASP A 641 35.94 10.48 -10.68
CA ASP A 641 37.08 11.02 -11.39
C ASP A 641 37.24 10.30 -12.75
N GLU A 642 38.33 10.50 -13.46
CA GLU A 642 38.57 9.90 -14.76
C GLU A 642 38.53 8.37 -14.76
N ASN A 643 38.73 7.72 -13.62
CA ASN A 643 38.80 6.27 -13.47
C ASN A 643 37.61 5.68 -12.69
N HIS A 644 36.91 6.47 -11.92
CA HIS A 644 35.83 6.01 -11.06
C HIS A 644 34.47 6.52 -11.54
N VAL A 645 33.59 5.59 -11.77
CA VAL A 645 32.18 5.82 -12.18
C VAL A 645 31.22 5.51 -11.02
N PRO A 646 30.06 6.21 -10.91
CA PRO A 646 29.10 5.92 -9.86
C PRO A 646 28.25 4.70 -10.19
N ILE A 647 27.91 3.90 -9.18
CA ILE A 647 26.74 3.02 -9.26
C ILE A 647 25.50 3.94 -9.27
N PRO A 648 24.53 3.78 -10.20
CA PRO A 648 23.29 4.58 -10.15
C PRO A 648 22.66 4.54 -8.77
N SER A 649 22.38 5.69 -8.20
CA SER A 649 21.99 5.82 -6.79
C SER A 649 20.76 5.01 -6.43
N LEU A 650 19.75 4.99 -7.31
CA LEU A 650 18.54 4.18 -7.11
C LEU A 650 18.84 2.68 -7.11
N LEU A 651 19.74 2.22 -7.98
CA LEU A 651 20.17 0.81 -8.02
C LEU A 651 20.94 0.44 -6.76
N ALA A 652 21.88 1.29 -6.32
CA ALA A 652 22.65 1.06 -5.09
C ALA A 652 21.77 0.95 -3.86
N VAL A 653 20.83 1.91 -3.69
CA VAL A 653 19.87 1.94 -2.58
C VAL A 653 19.00 0.69 -2.59
N SER A 654 18.34 0.39 -3.73
CA SER A 654 17.43 -0.73 -3.80
C SER A 654 18.13 -2.09 -3.65
N ALA A 655 19.29 -2.27 -4.30
CA ALA A 655 20.08 -3.50 -4.19
C ALA A 655 20.50 -3.77 -2.74
N LEU A 656 21.06 -2.75 -2.06
CA LEU A 656 21.46 -2.89 -0.66
C LEU A 656 20.26 -3.10 0.26
N GLN A 657 19.15 -2.40 0.05
CA GLN A 657 17.90 -2.61 0.78
C GLN A 657 17.48 -4.08 0.72
N GLN A 658 17.43 -4.67 -0.48
CA GLN A 658 17.05 -6.06 -0.66
C GLN A 658 18.04 -7.05 -0.03
N HIS A 659 19.34 -6.76 -0.13
CA HIS A 659 20.36 -7.57 0.53
C HIS A 659 20.17 -7.57 2.05
N LEU A 660 19.98 -6.39 2.65
CA LEU A 660 19.78 -6.25 4.10
C LEU A 660 18.46 -6.88 4.59
N VAL A 661 17.38 -6.81 3.80
CA VAL A 661 16.12 -7.51 4.10
C VAL A 661 16.30 -9.02 4.05
N LYS A 662 16.88 -9.56 2.97
CA LYS A 662 17.11 -11.00 2.80
C LYS A 662 18.04 -11.58 3.87
N THR A 663 19.01 -10.79 4.34
CA THR A 663 19.95 -11.18 5.40
C THR A 663 19.48 -10.77 6.79
N LYS A 664 18.23 -10.26 6.92
CA LYS A 664 17.58 -9.85 8.18
C LYS A 664 18.37 -8.82 9.00
N LYS A 665 19.03 -7.89 8.31
CA LYS A 665 19.86 -6.83 8.93
C LYS A 665 19.25 -5.43 8.76
N ARG A 666 18.17 -5.28 7.95
CA ARG A 666 17.68 -3.97 7.54
C ARG A 666 17.23 -3.09 8.70
N THR A 667 16.65 -3.66 9.74
CA THR A 667 16.21 -2.93 10.93
C THR A 667 17.34 -2.67 11.94
N ALA A 668 18.47 -3.36 11.80
CA ALA A 668 19.67 -3.10 12.59
C ALA A 668 20.51 -1.94 12.03
N VAL A 669 20.29 -1.52 10.79
CA VAL A 669 21.03 -0.43 10.14
C VAL A 669 20.11 0.52 9.39
N ALA A 670 20.32 1.82 9.57
CA ALA A 670 19.70 2.86 8.76
C ALA A 670 20.58 3.18 7.54
N MET A 671 19.98 3.54 6.41
CA MET A 671 20.66 3.80 5.15
C MET A 671 20.41 5.24 4.70
N ILE A 672 21.47 6.04 4.67
CA ILE A 672 21.47 7.43 4.17
C ILE A 672 22.16 7.44 2.80
N LEU A 673 21.66 8.23 1.89
CA LEU A 673 22.28 8.44 0.58
C LEU A 673 22.92 9.85 0.49
N GLU A 674 24.18 9.93 0.12
CA GLU A 674 24.90 11.14 -0.28
C GLU A 674 25.20 11.02 -1.78
N SER A 675 24.46 11.73 -2.63
CA SER A 675 24.54 11.57 -4.07
C SER A 675 24.44 12.86 -4.86
N GLY A 676 25.19 12.92 -5.95
CA GLY A 676 25.11 13.98 -6.96
C GLY A 676 23.93 13.82 -7.92
N GLU A 677 23.30 12.64 -8.00
CA GLU A 677 22.32 12.33 -9.02
C GLU A 677 20.91 12.91 -8.77
N PRO A 678 20.31 12.85 -7.54
CA PRO A 678 18.93 13.31 -7.31
C PRO A 678 18.81 14.83 -7.32
N ARG A 679 17.81 15.35 -8.04
CA ARG A 679 17.58 16.80 -8.22
C ARG A 679 16.11 17.19 -8.35
N GLU A 680 15.21 16.26 -8.65
CA GLU A 680 13.79 16.50 -8.85
C GLU A 680 12.97 15.66 -7.87
N VAL A 681 11.75 16.07 -7.55
CA VAL A 681 10.87 15.40 -6.57
C VAL A 681 10.74 13.90 -6.83
N HIS A 682 10.57 13.50 -8.10
CA HIS A 682 10.43 12.09 -8.48
C HIS A 682 11.67 11.25 -8.07
N HIS A 683 12.87 11.80 -8.18
CA HIS A 683 14.11 11.12 -7.78
C HIS A 683 14.12 10.81 -6.28
N PHE A 684 13.73 11.77 -5.46
CA PHE A 684 13.67 11.59 -4.01
C PHE A 684 12.54 10.65 -3.60
N ALA A 685 11.38 10.74 -4.25
CA ALA A 685 10.27 9.84 -3.99
C ALA A 685 10.65 8.37 -4.28
N THR A 686 11.33 8.10 -5.40
CA THR A 686 11.79 6.75 -5.73
C THR A 686 12.86 6.26 -4.75
N LEU A 687 13.85 7.09 -4.39
CA LEU A 687 14.90 6.73 -3.43
C LEU A 687 14.33 6.38 -2.05
N LEU A 688 13.43 7.18 -1.52
CA LEU A 688 12.71 6.86 -0.27
C LEU A 688 11.86 5.60 -0.41
N GLY A 689 11.11 5.49 -1.51
CA GLY A 689 10.26 4.33 -1.81
C GLY A 689 11.04 3.01 -1.95
N TYR A 690 12.33 3.06 -2.26
CA TYR A 690 13.21 1.90 -2.33
C TYR A 690 14.16 1.74 -1.13
N GLY A 691 14.02 2.57 -0.08
CA GLY A 691 14.56 2.27 1.23
C GLY A 691 15.65 3.21 1.75
N ALA A 692 15.94 4.35 1.10
CA ALA A 692 16.73 5.40 1.73
C ALA A 692 15.95 6.05 2.87
N CYS A 693 16.55 6.17 4.06
CA CYS A 693 15.94 6.86 5.21
C CYS A 693 16.07 8.38 5.08
N ALA A 694 17.18 8.86 4.54
CA ALA A 694 17.45 10.27 4.28
C ALA A 694 18.40 10.43 3.10
N ILE A 695 18.39 11.62 2.48
CA ILE A 695 19.12 11.89 1.24
C ILE A 695 19.79 13.26 1.33
N ASN A 696 21.10 13.31 1.06
CA ASN A 696 21.82 14.56 0.85
C ASN A 696 22.13 14.73 -0.65
N PRO A 697 21.43 15.62 -1.36
CA PRO A 697 21.66 15.92 -2.77
C PRO A 697 22.76 16.96 -2.93
N TYR A 698 24.01 16.61 -2.62
CA TYR A 698 25.10 17.56 -2.51
C TYR A 698 25.34 18.37 -3.78
N LEU A 699 25.23 17.77 -4.97
CA LEU A 699 25.46 18.46 -6.25
C LEU A 699 24.29 19.40 -6.62
N ALA A 700 23.05 19.01 -6.31
CA ALA A 700 21.92 19.90 -6.50
C ALA A 700 22.03 21.14 -5.59
N GLN A 701 22.45 20.97 -4.32
CA GLN A 701 22.70 22.10 -3.42
C GLN A 701 23.88 22.95 -3.87
N ASP A 702 24.94 22.36 -4.42
CA ASP A 702 26.05 23.11 -5.01
C ASP A 702 25.63 23.81 -6.31
N THR A 703 24.71 23.25 -7.07
CA THR A 703 24.06 23.91 -8.22
C THR A 703 23.24 25.12 -7.78
N VAL A 704 22.56 25.08 -6.63
CA VAL A 704 21.92 26.27 -6.06
C VAL A 704 22.94 27.36 -5.76
N LYS A 705 24.13 27.00 -5.23
CA LYS A 705 25.23 27.95 -5.03
C LYS A 705 25.66 28.57 -6.35
N GLN A 706 25.80 27.78 -7.42
CA GLN A 706 26.10 28.28 -8.75
C GLN A 706 25.08 29.34 -9.23
N LEU A 707 23.79 29.08 -9.04
CA LEU A 707 22.73 30.00 -9.46
C LEU A 707 22.77 31.34 -8.71
N VAL A 708 23.19 31.33 -7.44
CA VAL A 708 23.40 32.52 -6.63
C VAL A 708 24.67 33.25 -7.09
N ASP A 709 25.80 32.57 -7.23
CA ASP A 709 27.09 33.13 -7.61
C ASP A 709 27.07 33.75 -9.05
N GLU A 710 26.33 33.13 -9.95
CA GLU A 710 26.11 33.62 -11.32
C GLU A 710 24.99 34.67 -11.44
N HIS A 711 24.44 35.16 -10.31
CA HIS A 711 23.38 36.18 -10.26
C HIS A 711 22.08 35.77 -10.99
N MET A 712 21.86 34.48 -11.17
CA MET A 712 20.59 33.95 -11.71
C MET A 712 19.50 33.85 -10.64
N LEU A 713 19.92 33.78 -9.38
CA LEU A 713 19.08 33.80 -8.20
C LEU A 713 19.56 34.84 -7.21
N ASP A 714 18.79 35.94 -7.03
CA ASP A 714 19.07 36.96 -6.03
C ASP A 714 18.49 36.57 -4.68
N LYS A 715 19.25 35.73 -3.95
CA LYS A 715 18.86 35.16 -2.65
C LYS A 715 20.08 34.67 -1.88
N ASP A 716 20.00 34.70 -0.55
CA ASP A 716 21.00 34.04 0.28
C ASP A 716 21.07 32.55 0.00
N TYR A 717 22.27 31.99 -0.08
CA TYR A 717 22.51 30.59 -0.39
C TYR A 717 21.80 29.64 0.58
N TYR A 718 21.91 29.89 1.89
CA TYR A 718 21.29 29.02 2.88
C TYR A 718 19.78 29.07 2.80
N ALA A 719 19.19 30.24 2.62
CA ALA A 719 17.75 30.39 2.39
C ALA A 719 17.30 29.70 1.10
N ALA A 720 18.11 29.79 0.03
CA ALA A 720 17.81 29.12 -1.23
C ALA A 720 17.84 27.59 -1.14
N VAL A 721 18.80 27.02 -0.41
CA VAL A 721 18.89 25.58 -0.12
C VAL A 721 17.71 25.12 0.75
N GLN A 722 17.33 25.90 1.77
CA GLN A 722 16.16 25.58 2.59
C GLN A 722 14.87 25.55 1.76
N ASP A 723 14.68 26.52 0.86
CA ASP A 723 13.51 26.52 -0.02
C ASP A 723 13.54 25.38 -1.03
N TYR A 724 14.69 25.03 -1.59
CA TYR A 724 14.85 23.84 -2.43
C TYR A 724 14.46 22.56 -1.69
N ASN A 725 15.00 22.35 -0.49
CA ASN A 725 14.69 21.18 0.33
C ASN A 725 13.20 21.13 0.73
N ALA A 726 12.60 22.29 1.02
CA ALA A 726 11.18 22.40 1.35
C ALA A 726 10.31 22.08 0.12
N ALA A 727 10.70 22.52 -1.08
CA ALA A 727 10.00 22.20 -2.33
C ALA A 727 9.98 20.68 -2.57
N ILE A 728 11.14 20.02 -2.42
CA ILE A 728 11.26 18.56 -2.54
C ILE A 728 10.36 17.85 -1.52
N LEU A 729 10.44 18.24 -0.24
CA LEU A 729 9.64 17.62 0.82
C LEU A 729 8.15 17.78 0.58
N ASN A 730 7.71 18.97 0.18
CA ASN A 730 6.31 19.23 -0.15
C ASN A 730 5.83 18.37 -1.33
N GLY A 731 6.68 18.20 -2.35
CA GLY A 731 6.41 17.33 -3.49
C GLY A 731 6.24 15.86 -3.06
N ILE A 732 7.12 15.34 -2.20
CA ILE A 732 7.03 13.98 -1.64
C ILE A 732 5.74 13.82 -0.84
N VAL A 733 5.40 14.79 0.01
CA VAL A 733 4.14 14.79 0.78
C VAL A 733 2.94 14.71 -0.15
N LYS A 734 2.94 15.46 -1.27
CA LYS A 734 1.85 15.38 -2.26
C LYS A 734 1.75 14.02 -2.93
N ILE A 735 2.88 13.40 -3.27
CA ILE A 735 2.91 12.05 -3.82
C ILE A 735 2.34 11.05 -2.80
N ALA A 736 2.83 11.06 -1.56
CA ALA A 736 2.35 10.19 -0.50
C ALA A 736 0.84 10.38 -0.24
N SER A 737 0.37 11.64 -0.15
CA SER A 737 -1.05 11.97 0.05
C SER A 737 -1.95 11.44 -1.06
N LYS A 738 -1.51 11.51 -2.34
CA LYS A 738 -2.25 10.93 -3.47
C LYS A 738 -2.35 9.41 -3.41
N MET A 739 -1.38 8.76 -2.78
CA MET A 739 -1.37 7.31 -2.55
C MET A 739 -2.08 6.92 -1.23
N GLY A 740 -2.66 7.88 -0.51
CA GLY A 740 -3.31 7.62 0.76
C GLY A 740 -2.34 7.31 1.91
N ILE A 741 -1.07 7.68 1.78
CA ILE A 741 -0.02 7.45 2.78
C ILE A 741 0.25 8.75 3.54
N SER A 742 0.28 8.66 4.86
CA SER A 742 0.35 9.82 5.74
C SER A 742 1.71 10.03 6.42
N THR A 743 2.62 9.06 6.37
CA THR A 743 3.95 9.20 7.00
C THR A 743 5.07 8.82 6.04
N ILE A 744 6.17 9.58 6.08
CA ILE A 744 7.37 9.22 5.30
C ILE A 744 7.97 7.90 5.81
N GLN A 745 7.87 7.63 7.10
CA GLN A 745 8.33 6.38 7.70
C GLN A 745 7.63 5.14 7.08
N SER A 746 6.33 5.25 6.77
CA SER A 746 5.58 4.19 6.08
C SER A 746 5.86 4.16 4.56
N TYR A 747 6.16 5.32 3.99
CA TYR A 747 6.52 5.45 2.57
C TYR A 747 7.88 4.82 2.26
N GLU A 748 8.81 4.86 3.22
CA GLU A 748 10.14 4.30 3.11
C GLU A 748 10.08 2.78 2.86
N GLY A 749 10.65 2.35 1.72
CA GLY A 749 10.67 0.95 1.30
C GLY A 749 9.33 0.40 0.82
N SER A 750 8.30 1.23 0.64
CA SER A 750 6.96 0.79 0.22
C SER A 750 6.89 0.27 -1.22
N LYS A 751 7.85 0.61 -2.09
CA LYS A 751 7.95 0.14 -3.48
C LYS A 751 6.68 0.37 -4.30
N ILE A 752 6.02 1.51 -4.11
CA ILE A 752 4.76 1.86 -4.78
C ILE A 752 5.04 2.42 -6.18
N PHE A 753 5.81 1.68 -6.94
CA PHE A 753 6.20 2.01 -8.31
C PHE A 753 6.05 0.79 -9.20
N GLU A 754 5.88 1.02 -10.49
CA GLU A 754 6.07 0.04 -11.53
C GLU A 754 7.29 0.40 -12.37
N ALA A 755 8.05 -0.60 -12.78
CA ALA A 755 9.18 -0.44 -13.69
C ALA A 755 8.72 -0.75 -15.11
N ILE A 756 9.04 0.15 -16.05
CA ILE A 756 8.70 0.00 -17.47
C ILE A 756 10.00 0.02 -18.28
N GLY A 757 10.33 -1.09 -18.89
CA GLY A 757 11.50 -1.20 -19.76
C GLY A 757 12.79 -1.63 -19.06
N ILE A 758 12.68 -2.35 -17.93
CA ILE A 758 13.83 -2.97 -17.25
C ILE A 758 13.68 -4.50 -17.29
N ASN A 759 14.76 -5.21 -17.60
CA ASN A 759 14.77 -6.66 -17.68
C ASN A 759 14.37 -7.31 -16.36
N LYS A 760 13.64 -8.42 -16.46
CA LYS A 760 13.12 -9.13 -15.29
C LYS A 760 14.22 -9.57 -14.33
N ASP A 761 15.37 -10.01 -14.81
CA ASP A 761 16.49 -10.46 -13.96
C ASP A 761 17.02 -9.32 -13.08
N VAL A 762 17.05 -8.09 -13.59
CA VAL A 762 17.42 -6.88 -12.82
C VAL A 762 16.36 -6.58 -11.77
N ILE A 763 15.08 -6.68 -12.15
CA ILE A 763 13.97 -6.45 -11.21
C ILE A 763 13.98 -7.48 -10.09
N ASP A 764 14.02 -8.76 -10.40
CA ASP A 764 13.96 -9.86 -9.42
C ASP A 764 15.15 -9.82 -8.45
N LYS A 765 16.33 -9.43 -8.94
CA LYS A 765 17.57 -9.41 -8.14
C LYS A 765 17.69 -8.14 -7.28
N TYR A 766 17.42 -6.96 -7.86
CA TYR A 766 17.73 -5.66 -7.25
C TYR A 766 16.53 -4.80 -6.89
N PHE A 767 15.36 -5.04 -7.50
CA PHE A 767 14.10 -4.32 -7.25
C PHE A 767 12.97 -5.30 -6.88
N THR A 768 13.29 -6.29 -6.09
CA THR A 768 12.39 -7.40 -5.71
C THR A 768 11.00 -6.89 -5.30
N ASN A 769 9.94 -7.57 -5.79
CA ASN A 769 8.53 -7.22 -5.56
C ASN A 769 8.05 -5.92 -6.25
N THR A 770 8.83 -5.36 -7.18
CA THR A 770 8.37 -4.26 -8.04
C THR A 770 7.52 -4.81 -9.18
N VAL A 771 6.38 -4.17 -9.45
CA VAL A 771 5.56 -4.47 -10.62
C VAL A 771 6.33 -4.10 -11.88
N SER A 772 6.49 -5.03 -12.81
CA SER A 772 7.22 -4.82 -14.07
C SER A 772 6.51 -5.54 -15.22
N PRO A 773 5.56 -4.86 -15.89
CA PRO A 773 4.78 -5.46 -16.99
C PRO A 773 5.59 -5.59 -18.29
N ILE A 774 6.62 -4.77 -18.47
CA ILE A 774 7.41 -4.66 -19.70
C ILE A 774 8.88 -4.79 -19.35
N GLY A 775 9.57 -5.80 -19.91
CA GLY A 775 11.01 -5.94 -19.84
C GLY A 775 11.74 -4.91 -20.70
N GLY A 776 13.08 -4.94 -20.70
CA GLY A 776 13.89 -4.00 -21.48
C GLY A 776 15.36 -4.09 -21.13
N ILE A 777 15.96 -2.97 -20.72
CA ILE A 777 17.39 -2.82 -20.46
C ILE A 777 17.91 -3.81 -19.42
N THR A 778 19.09 -4.33 -19.67
CA THR A 778 19.84 -5.23 -18.79
C THR A 778 20.72 -4.45 -17.82
N LEU A 779 21.38 -5.14 -16.90
CA LEU A 779 22.37 -4.52 -16.02
C LEU A 779 23.59 -4.00 -16.81
N GLU A 780 23.93 -4.62 -17.92
CA GLU A 780 25.01 -4.21 -18.80
C GLU A 780 24.64 -2.91 -19.54
N ASP A 781 23.42 -2.80 -20.05
CA ASP A 781 22.92 -1.57 -20.67
C ASP A 781 22.93 -0.40 -19.67
N ILE A 782 22.56 -0.63 -18.41
CA ILE A 782 22.65 0.38 -17.35
C ILE A 782 24.09 0.81 -17.11
N ALA A 783 25.03 -0.12 -17.14
CA ALA A 783 26.47 0.18 -16.99
C ALA A 783 26.99 0.99 -18.18
N ASP A 784 26.57 0.65 -19.40
CA ASP A 784 26.96 1.36 -20.62
C ASP A 784 26.46 2.80 -20.61
N ASP A 785 25.20 3.02 -20.23
CA ASP A 785 24.64 4.38 -20.07
C ASP A 785 25.46 5.24 -19.09
N VAL A 786 25.84 4.67 -17.94
CA VAL A 786 26.68 5.38 -16.95
C VAL A 786 28.06 5.70 -17.51
N ASN A 787 28.70 4.72 -18.20
CA ASN A 787 30.01 4.88 -18.80
C ASN A 787 29.98 5.92 -19.93
N GLU A 788 28.91 5.99 -20.70
CA GLU A 788 28.76 6.99 -21.78
C GLU A 788 28.67 8.41 -21.22
N LEU A 789 27.81 8.63 -20.21
CA LEU A 789 27.73 9.94 -19.52
C LEU A 789 29.05 10.33 -18.87
N HIS A 790 29.70 9.38 -18.20
CA HIS A 790 30.98 9.62 -17.56
C HIS A 790 32.05 9.97 -18.58
N SER A 791 32.13 9.26 -19.69
CA SER A 791 33.10 9.53 -20.77
C SER A 791 32.87 10.87 -21.45
N ALA A 792 31.62 11.31 -21.56
CA ALA A 792 31.30 12.65 -22.06
C ALA A 792 31.78 13.77 -21.14
N ALA A 793 31.91 13.50 -19.82
CA ALA A 793 32.39 14.46 -18.83
C ALA A 793 33.91 14.39 -18.59
N TYR A 794 34.47 13.16 -18.64
CA TYR A 794 35.88 12.86 -18.41
C TYR A 794 36.46 12.13 -19.64
N ASP A 795 36.75 12.93 -20.70
CA ASP A 795 37.28 12.38 -21.96
C ASP A 795 38.57 11.59 -21.75
N PRO A 796 38.55 10.27 -21.97
CA PRO A 796 39.73 9.42 -21.75
C PRO A 796 40.87 9.69 -22.76
N LEU A 797 40.62 10.40 -23.86
CA LEU A 797 41.60 10.75 -24.87
C LEU A 797 42.29 12.11 -24.62
N GLY A 798 41.85 12.85 -23.58
CA GLY A 798 42.41 14.15 -23.22
C GLY A 798 42.16 15.26 -24.26
N LEU A 799 41.12 15.10 -25.09
CA LEU A 799 40.65 16.13 -26.01
C LEU A 799 39.83 17.15 -25.22
N GLU A 800 39.66 18.37 -25.79
CA GLU A 800 38.80 19.38 -25.17
C GLU A 800 37.38 18.87 -25.04
N THR A 801 36.92 18.68 -23.80
CA THR A 801 35.56 18.24 -23.51
C THR A 801 34.65 19.48 -23.44
N ASP A 802 33.58 19.50 -24.22
CA ASP A 802 32.52 20.46 -24.06
C ASP A 802 31.73 20.19 -22.77
N LEU A 803 31.89 21.04 -21.77
CA LEU A 803 31.22 20.95 -20.47
C LEU A 803 29.89 21.71 -20.42
N THR A 804 29.44 22.28 -21.53
CA THR A 804 28.11 22.91 -21.59
C THR A 804 27.03 21.82 -21.39
N LEU A 805 25.99 22.20 -20.68
CA LEU A 805 24.85 21.30 -20.44
C LEU A 805 23.94 21.30 -21.65
N ASP A 806 23.59 20.10 -22.11
CA ASP A 806 22.67 19.89 -23.21
C ASP A 806 21.25 20.37 -22.84
N SER A 807 20.52 20.92 -23.82
CA SER A 807 19.10 21.17 -23.68
C SER A 807 18.30 20.05 -24.37
N ARG A 808 17.58 19.27 -23.59
CA ARG A 808 16.84 18.09 -24.06
C ARG A 808 15.35 18.32 -24.26
N GLY A 809 14.86 19.51 -23.90
CA GLY A 809 13.54 19.99 -24.27
C GLY A 809 12.37 19.20 -23.65
N ARG A 810 12.42 18.81 -22.40
CA ARG A 810 11.39 18.01 -21.71
C ARG A 810 9.97 18.56 -21.86
N HIS A 811 9.81 19.88 -21.80
CA HIS A 811 8.53 20.58 -21.90
C HIS A 811 8.37 21.43 -23.18
N LYS A 812 9.41 21.51 -23.99
CA LYS A 812 9.45 22.28 -25.25
C LYS A 812 10.32 21.53 -26.23
N MET A 813 9.83 21.32 -27.43
CA MET A 813 10.61 20.70 -28.51
C MET A 813 11.93 21.43 -28.73
N ARG A 814 13.03 20.65 -28.85
CA ARG A 814 14.37 21.11 -29.20
C ARG A 814 14.90 20.33 -30.40
N SER A 815 15.66 20.99 -31.24
CA SER A 815 16.33 20.30 -32.35
C SER A 815 17.44 19.43 -31.82
N GLY A 816 17.51 18.18 -32.26
CA GLY A 816 18.53 17.21 -31.84
C GLY A 816 18.25 16.50 -30.50
N ALA A 817 17.06 16.71 -29.90
CA ALA A 817 16.59 16.00 -28.72
C ALA A 817 15.49 14.99 -29.07
N ASP A 818 15.03 14.25 -28.08
CA ASP A 818 13.93 13.30 -28.23
C ASP A 818 12.68 13.97 -28.87
N PRO A 819 11.95 13.24 -29.74
CA PRO A 819 10.78 13.77 -30.39
C PRO A 819 9.63 14.04 -29.41
N HIS A 820 8.75 14.98 -29.77
CA HIS A 820 7.48 15.24 -29.08
C HIS A 820 6.30 14.79 -29.95
N LEU A 821 5.32 14.11 -29.37
CA LEU A 821 4.10 13.71 -30.07
C LEU A 821 3.31 14.94 -30.58
N TYR A 822 3.23 15.98 -29.76
CA TYR A 822 2.60 17.26 -30.07
C TYR A 822 3.65 18.32 -30.47
N ASN A 823 4.21 18.16 -31.66
CA ASN A 823 5.22 19.08 -32.20
C ASN A 823 4.60 20.12 -33.16
N PRO A 824 5.34 21.15 -33.54
CA PRO A 824 4.84 22.20 -34.43
C PRO A 824 4.29 21.72 -35.76
N ALA A 825 4.83 20.64 -36.34
CA ALA A 825 4.38 20.09 -37.62
C ALA A 825 3.03 19.42 -37.49
N THR A 826 2.88 18.54 -36.48
CA THR A 826 1.61 17.82 -36.22
C THR A 826 0.49 18.77 -35.82
N ILE A 827 0.77 19.76 -34.96
CA ILE A 827 -0.19 20.79 -34.57
C ILE A 827 -0.64 21.63 -35.77
N HIS A 828 0.32 22.10 -36.60
CA HIS A 828 0.03 22.93 -37.77
C HIS A 828 -0.84 22.17 -38.77
N LEU A 829 -0.49 20.94 -39.14
CA LEU A 829 -1.27 20.12 -40.08
C LEU A 829 -2.70 19.92 -39.59
N LEU A 830 -2.88 19.58 -38.29
CA LEU A 830 -4.22 19.38 -37.74
C LEU A 830 -5.04 20.68 -37.80
N GLN A 831 -4.45 21.82 -37.41
CA GLN A 831 -5.12 23.11 -37.42
C GLN A 831 -5.52 23.55 -38.84
N GLU A 832 -4.62 23.42 -39.81
CA GLU A 832 -4.92 23.78 -41.19
C GLU A 832 -5.96 22.83 -41.82
N ALA A 833 -5.84 21.52 -41.60
CA ALA A 833 -6.80 20.55 -42.09
C ALA A 833 -8.24 20.87 -41.60
N THR A 834 -8.35 21.18 -40.29
CA THR A 834 -9.66 21.50 -39.69
C THR A 834 -10.20 22.87 -40.12
N LYS A 835 -9.37 23.90 -40.19
CA LYS A 835 -9.78 25.26 -40.65
C LYS A 835 -10.27 25.25 -42.08
N ARG A 836 -9.61 24.49 -42.96
CA ARG A 836 -9.92 24.44 -44.38
C ARG A 836 -10.97 23.36 -44.72
N GLY A 837 -11.24 22.43 -43.78
CA GLY A 837 -12.04 21.23 -44.11
C GLY A 837 -11.34 20.33 -45.13
N ASP A 838 -10.00 20.31 -45.12
CA ASP A 838 -9.19 19.61 -46.14
C ASP A 838 -8.81 18.21 -45.65
N TYR A 839 -9.44 17.21 -46.26
CA TYR A 839 -9.24 15.81 -45.88
C TYR A 839 -7.85 15.29 -46.29
N GLU A 840 -7.24 15.80 -47.34
CA GLU A 840 -5.89 15.38 -47.76
C GLU A 840 -4.83 15.90 -46.79
N LEU A 841 -4.97 17.11 -46.25
CA LEU A 841 -4.13 17.59 -45.14
C LEU A 841 -4.36 16.75 -43.88
N PHE A 842 -5.58 16.34 -43.61
CA PHE A 842 -5.85 15.43 -42.45
C PHE A 842 -5.19 14.07 -42.64
N LYS A 843 -5.14 13.50 -43.82
CA LYS A 843 -4.39 12.27 -44.12
C LYS A 843 -2.89 12.46 -43.89
N GLN A 844 -2.32 13.57 -44.34
CA GLN A 844 -0.91 13.89 -44.07
C GLN A 844 -0.62 13.98 -42.56
N TYR A 845 -1.53 14.63 -41.82
CA TYR A 845 -1.45 14.65 -40.36
C TYR A 845 -1.47 13.23 -39.78
N THR A 846 -2.39 12.39 -40.21
CA THR A 846 -2.52 11.01 -39.71
C THR A 846 -1.27 10.17 -39.99
N GLU A 847 -0.72 10.27 -41.20
CA GLU A 847 0.52 9.56 -41.60
C GLU A 847 1.71 10.02 -40.75
N LEU A 848 1.83 11.32 -40.52
CA LEU A 848 2.91 11.88 -39.72
C LEU A 848 2.82 11.42 -38.26
N VAL A 849 1.64 11.52 -37.64
CA VAL A 849 1.42 11.10 -36.25
C VAL A 849 1.67 9.60 -36.07
N ASN A 850 1.13 8.78 -36.96
CA ASN A 850 1.31 7.33 -36.88
C ASN A 850 2.78 6.93 -37.06
N LYS A 851 3.56 7.66 -37.84
CA LYS A 851 4.99 7.42 -38.00
C LYS A 851 5.77 7.80 -36.75
N GLU A 852 5.51 8.98 -36.19
CA GLU A 852 6.22 9.51 -35.02
C GLU A 852 5.83 8.76 -33.73
N GLU A 853 4.58 8.31 -33.61
CA GLU A 853 4.13 7.55 -32.44
C GLU A 853 4.89 6.23 -32.26
N ARG A 854 5.40 5.62 -33.33
CA ARG A 854 6.21 4.40 -33.26
C ARG A 854 7.49 4.56 -32.45
N GLU A 855 8.02 5.76 -32.40
CA GLU A 855 9.26 6.09 -31.68
C GLU A 855 8.98 6.60 -30.24
N ILE A 856 7.72 6.88 -29.90
CA ILE A 856 7.36 7.58 -28.67
C ILE A 856 6.62 6.66 -27.69
N THR A 857 5.69 5.83 -28.16
CA THR A 857 4.81 5.03 -27.32
C THR A 857 4.86 3.53 -27.62
N LEU A 858 4.59 2.71 -26.60
CA LEU A 858 4.46 1.25 -26.79
C LEU A 858 3.31 0.90 -27.75
N ARG A 859 2.22 1.68 -27.72
CA ARG A 859 1.10 1.51 -28.65
C ARG A 859 1.53 1.70 -30.09
N GLY A 860 2.40 2.67 -30.35
CA GLY A 860 2.95 2.92 -31.68
C GLY A 860 3.75 1.76 -32.27
N LEU A 861 4.29 0.86 -31.41
CA LEU A 861 4.98 -0.36 -31.83
C LEU A 861 4.04 -1.52 -32.16
N MET A 862 2.74 -1.41 -31.86
CA MET A 862 1.75 -2.44 -32.16
C MET A 862 1.13 -2.20 -33.53
N ASP A 863 0.74 -3.31 -34.20
CA ASP A 863 0.00 -3.27 -35.46
C ASP A 863 -1.09 -4.32 -35.45
N PHE A 864 -2.05 -4.20 -36.35
CA PHE A 864 -3.15 -5.16 -36.48
C PHE A 864 -2.68 -6.37 -37.30
N ASN A 865 -3.06 -7.56 -36.84
CA ASN A 865 -2.87 -8.78 -37.62
C ASN A 865 -4.02 -8.92 -38.61
N TYR A 866 -3.88 -8.23 -39.74
CA TYR A 866 -4.92 -8.23 -40.77
C TYR A 866 -5.08 -9.60 -41.39
N PRO A 867 -6.33 -10.12 -41.58
CA PRO A 867 -6.58 -11.35 -42.30
C PRO A 867 -6.25 -11.18 -43.79
N LYS A 868 -5.81 -12.27 -44.42
CA LYS A 868 -5.47 -12.25 -45.86
C LYS A 868 -6.67 -11.88 -46.76
N LYS A 869 -7.89 -12.09 -46.28
CA LYS A 869 -9.14 -11.73 -46.98
C LYS A 869 -10.00 -10.91 -46.00
N GLY A 870 -10.37 -9.70 -46.39
CA GLY A 870 -11.29 -8.86 -45.67
C GLY A 870 -12.72 -9.40 -45.66
N VAL A 871 -13.51 -8.99 -44.68
CA VAL A 871 -14.98 -9.25 -44.70
C VAL A 871 -15.65 -8.39 -45.75
N PRO A 872 -16.79 -8.83 -46.32
CA PRO A 872 -17.58 -8.00 -47.23
C PRO A 872 -17.98 -6.67 -46.58
N LEU A 873 -17.99 -5.59 -47.35
CA LEU A 873 -18.30 -4.24 -46.86
C LEU A 873 -19.69 -4.15 -46.21
N GLU A 874 -20.65 -4.90 -46.72
CA GLU A 874 -22.02 -5.00 -46.19
C GLU A 874 -22.12 -5.65 -44.80
N GLU A 875 -21.07 -6.38 -44.36
CA GLU A 875 -20.97 -6.97 -43.02
C GLU A 875 -20.22 -6.04 -42.03
N VAL A 876 -19.65 -4.95 -42.54
CA VAL A 876 -18.96 -3.97 -41.71
C VAL A 876 -19.97 -3.00 -41.12
N GLU A 877 -19.85 -2.72 -39.81
CA GLU A 877 -20.70 -1.73 -39.15
C GLU A 877 -20.59 -0.35 -39.83
N SER A 878 -21.72 0.33 -39.99
CA SER A 878 -21.72 1.67 -40.61
C SER A 878 -21.04 2.70 -39.74
N VAL A 879 -20.44 3.73 -40.37
CA VAL A 879 -19.82 4.88 -39.65
C VAL A 879 -20.83 5.54 -38.73
N ASP A 880 -22.08 5.75 -39.19
CA ASP A 880 -23.15 6.37 -38.41
C ASP A 880 -23.46 5.59 -37.09
N SER A 881 -23.35 4.27 -37.11
CA SER A 881 -23.49 3.43 -35.91
C SER A 881 -22.26 3.56 -35.01
N ILE A 882 -21.05 3.52 -35.58
CA ILE A 882 -19.80 3.57 -34.84
C ILE A 882 -19.67 4.89 -34.06
N VAL A 883 -19.95 6.02 -34.72
CA VAL A 883 -19.75 7.37 -34.11
C VAL A 883 -20.70 7.63 -32.94
N THR A 884 -21.83 6.93 -32.82
CA THR A 884 -22.73 7.07 -31.66
C THR A 884 -22.09 6.65 -30.33
N ARG A 885 -21.05 5.83 -30.39
CA ARG A 885 -20.30 5.34 -29.20
C ARG A 885 -19.20 6.30 -28.73
N PHE A 886 -18.87 7.31 -29.53
CA PHE A 886 -17.84 8.27 -29.12
C PHE A 886 -18.38 9.25 -28.07
N LYS A 887 -17.52 9.65 -27.16
CA LYS A 887 -17.84 10.55 -26.05
C LYS A 887 -16.71 11.58 -25.90
N THR A 888 -17.03 12.79 -25.47
CA THR A 888 -16.03 13.73 -25.01
C THR A 888 -15.57 13.34 -23.59
N GLY A 889 -14.34 13.65 -23.25
CA GLY A 889 -13.93 13.68 -21.84
C GLY A 889 -14.76 14.69 -21.03
N ALA A 890 -14.83 14.47 -19.72
CA ALA A 890 -15.47 15.42 -18.81
C ALA A 890 -14.63 16.71 -18.73
N MET A 891 -15.17 17.82 -19.18
CA MET A 891 -14.53 19.13 -19.12
C MET A 891 -15.48 20.13 -18.47
N SER A 892 -15.07 20.67 -17.31
CA SER A 892 -15.91 21.62 -16.58
C SER A 892 -15.94 22.98 -17.30
N TYR A 893 -17.06 23.66 -17.18
CA TYR A 893 -17.25 25.00 -17.75
C TYR A 893 -16.24 26.02 -17.20
N GLY A 894 -15.76 25.83 -15.97
CA GLY A 894 -14.72 26.67 -15.38
C GLY A 894 -13.32 26.44 -15.94
N SER A 895 -13.07 25.32 -16.62
CA SER A 895 -11.75 24.96 -17.16
C SER A 895 -11.56 25.31 -18.64
N ILE A 896 -12.64 25.56 -19.38
CA ILE A 896 -12.64 25.92 -20.80
C ILE A 896 -13.57 27.11 -21.05
N SER A 897 -13.39 27.81 -22.20
CA SER A 897 -14.29 28.87 -22.57
C SER A 897 -15.67 28.38 -22.96
N LYS A 898 -16.66 29.25 -22.87
CA LYS A 898 -18.03 28.96 -23.29
C LYS A 898 -18.08 28.47 -24.74
N GLU A 899 -17.37 29.13 -25.64
CA GLU A 899 -17.32 28.81 -27.08
C GLU A 899 -16.74 27.42 -27.32
N ALA A 900 -15.67 27.04 -26.60
CA ALA A 900 -15.08 25.69 -26.69
C ALA A 900 -16.04 24.62 -26.16
N HIS A 901 -16.70 24.86 -25.04
CA HIS A 901 -17.68 23.96 -24.48
C HIS A 901 -18.89 23.73 -25.41
N GLU A 902 -19.45 24.84 -25.95
CA GLU A 902 -20.55 24.77 -26.89
C GLU A 902 -20.15 24.09 -28.20
N THR A 903 -18.95 24.36 -28.72
CA THR A 903 -18.44 23.72 -29.93
C THR A 903 -18.34 22.21 -29.80
N LEU A 904 -17.84 21.70 -28.69
CA LEU A 904 -17.78 20.26 -28.40
C LEU A 904 -19.18 19.65 -28.32
N ALA A 905 -20.10 20.28 -27.62
CA ALA A 905 -21.47 19.83 -27.50
C ALA A 905 -22.19 19.78 -28.88
N ILE A 906 -22.00 20.82 -29.70
CA ILE A 906 -22.57 20.87 -31.07
C ILE A 906 -21.98 19.77 -31.95
N ALA A 907 -20.67 19.55 -31.93
CA ALA A 907 -20.01 18.49 -32.67
C ALA A 907 -20.55 17.10 -32.30
N MET A 908 -20.65 16.80 -31.03
CA MET A 908 -21.17 15.50 -30.56
C MET A 908 -22.66 15.34 -30.85
N ASN A 909 -23.44 16.40 -30.78
CA ASN A 909 -24.86 16.37 -31.21
C ASN A 909 -25.00 16.04 -32.69
N ARG A 910 -24.16 16.62 -33.56
CA ARG A 910 -24.17 16.33 -35.00
C ARG A 910 -23.81 14.87 -35.30
N LEU A 911 -22.89 14.31 -34.54
CA LEU A 911 -22.44 12.92 -34.67
C LEU A 911 -23.35 11.91 -33.97
N HIS A 912 -24.41 12.38 -33.28
CA HIS A 912 -25.22 11.53 -32.38
C HIS A 912 -24.41 10.80 -31.28
N GLY A 913 -23.23 11.34 -30.98
CA GLY A 913 -22.38 10.90 -29.89
C GLY A 913 -22.81 11.51 -28.55
N LYS A 914 -21.94 11.46 -27.54
CA LYS A 914 -22.22 11.97 -26.19
C LYS A 914 -21.20 13.01 -25.76
N SER A 915 -21.69 14.10 -25.13
CA SER A 915 -20.85 15.12 -24.54
C SER A 915 -21.01 15.12 -23.01
N ASN A 916 -19.90 15.19 -22.30
CA ASN A 916 -19.86 15.21 -20.83
C ASN A 916 -19.28 16.56 -20.36
N SER A 917 -20.09 17.33 -19.60
CA SER A 917 -19.65 18.62 -19.06
C SER A 917 -18.79 18.51 -17.80
N GLY A 918 -18.74 17.36 -17.15
CA GLY A 918 -18.07 17.18 -15.87
C GLY A 918 -18.66 17.97 -14.69
N GLU A 919 -19.76 18.70 -14.94
CA GLU A 919 -20.40 19.57 -13.96
C GLU A 919 -21.78 19.06 -13.58
N GLY A 920 -22.15 19.26 -12.34
CA GLY A 920 -23.47 18.96 -11.85
C GLY A 920 -24.52 20.03 -12.26
N LEU A 921 -25.53 20.20 -11.44
CA LEU A 921 -26.69 21.05 -11.71
C LEU A 921 -26.42 22.54 -11.97
N SER A 922 -25.24 23.05 -11.59
CA SER A 922 -24.88 24.47 -11.70
C SER A 922 -24.82 24.99 -13.14
N LEU A 923 -24.63 24.12 -14.14
CA LEU A 923 -24.56 24.50 -15.54
C LEU A 923 -25.87 24.40 -16.31
N ILE A 924 -26.94 23.91 -15.70
CA ILE A 924 -28.25 23.72 -16.36
C ILE A 924 -28.75 25.01 -17.00
N HIS A 925 -28.59 26.14 -16.35
CA HIS A 925 -29.09 27.45 -16.86
C HIS A 925 -28.19 28.09 -17.90
N ILE A 926 -26.92 27.71 -18.00
CA ILE A 926 -25.91 28.31 -18.89
C ILE A 926 -25.79 27.52 -20.19
N SER A 927 -25.81 26.20 -20.13
CA SER A 927 -25.56 25.31 -21.27
C SER A 927 -26.78 24.57 -21.80
N GLU A 928 -27.97 24.88 -21.30
CA GLU A 928 -29.20 24.19 -21.68
C GLU A 928 -29.51 24.20 -23.18
N PRO A 929 -29.26 25.27 -23.95
CA PRO A 929 -29.47 25.26 -25.37
C PRO A 929 -28.63 24.21 -26.12
N THR A 930 -27.50 23.82 -25.56
CA THR A 930 -26.56 22.83 -26.11
C THR A 930 -26.73 21.43 -25.54
N ARG A 931 -27.53 21.27 -24.48
CA ARG A 931 -27.77 20.02 -23.75
C ARG A 931 -28.90 19.15 -24.26
N ARG A 932 -29.26 19.22 -25.51
CA ARG A 932 -30.30 18.34 -26.04
C ARG A 932 -29.94 16.85 -26.13
N THR A 933 -28.72 16.48 -25.87
CA THR A 933 -28.27 15.07 -25.71
C THR A 933 -28.17 14.68 -24.24
N PRO A 934 -28.57 13.48 -23.85
CA PRO A 934 -28.40 13.02 -22.49
C PRO A 934 -26.94 13.03 -22.10
N ILE A 935 -26.62 13.68 -20.99
CA ILE A 935 -25.33 13.51 -20.32
C ILE A 935 -25.32 12.07 -19.78
N SER A 936 -24.39 11.27 -20.21
CA SER A 936 -24.23 9.88 -19.74
C SER A 936 -23.36 9.84 -18.51
#